data_9ba96d4f51ad60285e2ae779ef6e5ba3
#
_entry.id   9ba96d4f51ad60285e2ae779ef6e5ba3
#
_cell.length_a   1.000
_cell.length_b   1.000
_cell.length_c   1.000
_cell.angle_alpha   90.00
_cell.angle_beta   90.00
_cell.angle_gamma   90.00
#
_symmetry.space_group_name_H-M   'P 1'
#
loop_
_entity.id
_entity.type
_entity.pdbx_description
1 polymer ?
#
loop_
_entity_poly.entity_id
_entity_poly.type
_entity_poly.pdbx_seq_one_letter_code
_entity_poly.pdbx_strand_id
1 'polypeptide(L)'
;MRSTHKPLNISLFGHFGSRNLGNESTLVAIVSRLRARYPGCELRCICTNPESVIAREGIDAIAITARRRIWDREVPLARRVPMAFAAVGAELLQYARAFRELEGTDVLIVPGTGLVTDAFGLLSWGPYNQLKWVLMAKLRRARVLFISIGAGPIEGKLGRELVKATLSLADYRSYRDHASRDYLRGIGFPALRDGVSPDLVFSLPDSLLPRENGRWKDTRPVVGLGLMVYLGKYSAGDPRPETYTAYLESLADFAAWLLQHDYDIRLLLGDGDTDVIDEFRAVLRSRLGTYDEERVTEQPIASVRDLLAEIAATDVVVATRFHNVLMAMLLNKPVIAISFHHKCSSLMRQMKLSEYCHEIHQMDTDGLIGQFRKLERNREAVKRTIARGVNEARAAVDEQYDVLFPDPVTDVSTSDVPGGQDLRPGLEAALLRVKERIWRRLIGVNERMWRRLPVRVRDLRPVRAYGARWHARVCRQEDRQMHVGTLFLRNRPALELMRRLVDTEDAGARLRIAVLGCSIGVEVYSILWTLRSSRPDLEVALHAVDVSPEVLDVARRGVYSRETSKLVEAPIFDALTEVERRELFDWEGDEGRIKAWLRDGVMWRVGDASDPDLITSLGPQDLVVANNFLCHMGPRSAQQCLRNLAQLVSPGRYLFVSGVDLDVRTKVACELGWEPIPELRSEIHDGDARVRSDWPWQWWGLEPLDRRRPDWETRYTAAFRIATDS
;
A
#
# COMPACT_ATOMS: atom_id res chain seq x y z
N MET A 1 -13.74 25.82 41.36
CA MET A 1 -12.56 25.11 40.87
C MET A 1 -12.76 24.87 39.35
N ARG A 2 -12.03 25.57 38.47
CA ARG A 2 -12.10 25.30 37.02
C ARG A 2 -11.33 24.02 36.79
N SER A 3 -12.02 22.99 36.30
CA SER A 3 -11.40 21.74 35.85
C SER A 3 -10.45 22.09 34.68
N THR A 4 -9.16 21.86 34.88
CA THR A 4 -8.12 22.02 33.84
C THR A 4 -8.14 20.83 32.89
N HIS A 5 -9.23 20.63 32.16
CA HIS A 5 -9.22 19.70 31.06
C HIS A 5 -8.32 20.26 29.97
N LYS A 6 -7.32 19.48 29.53
CA LYS A 6 -6.47 19.79 28.37
C LYS A 6 -7.38 20.05 27.16
N PRO A 7 -7.18 21.13 26.41
CA PRO A 7 -7.98 21.37 25.21
C PRO A 7 -7.87 20.20 24.23
N LEU A 8 -8.98 19.84 23.61
CA LEU A 8 -9.03 18.79 22.58
C LEU A 8 -8.40 19.31 21.29
N ASN A 9 -7.35 18.65 20.81
CA ASN A 9 -6.62 19.01 19.60
C ASN A 9 -7.11 18.18 18.42
N ILE A 10 -7.73 18.82 17.45
CA ILE A 10 -8.34 18.17 16.27
C ILE A 10 -7.64 18.64 15.00
N SER A 11 -7.17 17.69 14.20
CA SER A 11 -6.64 17.92 12.86
C SER A 11 -7.67 17.52 11.81
N LEU A 12 -7.94 18.40 10.83
CA LEU A 12 -8.83 18.15 9.71
C LEU A 12 -7.99 17.88 8.46
N PHE A 13 -8.26 16.80 7.72
CA PHE A 13 -7.55 16.49 6.48
C PHE A 13 -8.49 16.59 5.28
N GLY A 14 -8.13 17.41 4.29
CA GLY A 14 -8.97 17.53 3.09
C GLY A 14 -8.40 18.39 1.97
N HIS A 15 -9.08 18.37 0.83
CA HIS A 15 -8.77 19.25 -0.31
C HIS A 15 -9.41 20.62 -0.12
N PHE A 16 -8.92 21.38 0.87
CA PHE A 16 -9.43 22.69 1.24
C PHE A 16 -8.51 23.82 0.76
N GLY A 17 -9.04 25.03 0.69
CA GLY A 17 -8.36 26.21 0.14
C GLY A 17 -8.26 26.20 -1.39
N SER A 18 -8.99 25.34 -2.07
CA SER A 18 -8.86 25.08 -3.52
C SER A 18 -9.85 25.82 -4.41
N ARG A 19 -10.65 26.71 -3.86
CA ARG A 19 -11.82 27.35 -4.48
C ARG A 19 -13.01 26.41 -4.77
N ASN A 20 -12.92 25.12 -4.42
CA ASN A 20 -14.07 24.22 -4.49
C ASN A 20 -15.04 24.52 -3.36
N LEU A 21 -16.07 25.30 -3.65
CA LEU A 21 -17.04 25.78 -2.65
C LEU A 21 -17.74 24.64 -1.91
N GLY A 22 -17.85 23.48 -2.53
CA GLY A 22 -18.39 22.29 -1.87
C GLY A 22 -17.49 21.76 -0.76
N ASN A 23 -16.19 21.68 -1.00
CA ASN A 23 -15.24 21.30 0.03
C ASN A 23 -15.14 22.37 1.12
N GLU A 24 -15.13 23.64 0.72
CA GLU A 24 -15.12 24.77 1.67
C GLU A 24 -16.37 24.75 2.56
N SER A 25 -17.55 24.43 2.02
CA SER A 25 -18.80 24.31 2.79
C SER A 25 -18.73 23.21 3.83
N THR A 26 -18.12 22.07 3.48
CA THR A 26 -17.87 20.98 4.41
C THR A 26 -16.92 21.42 5.54
N LEU A 27 -15.87 22.18 5.21
CA LEU A 27 -14.93 22.71 6.20
C LEU A 27 -15.64 23.69 7.15
N VAL A 28 -16.41 24.65 6.60
CA VAL A 28 -17.19 25.61 7.40
C VAL A 28 -18.16 24.89 8.33
N ALA A 29 -18.88 23.89 7.83
CA ALA A 29 -19.85 23.13 8.60
C ALA A 29 -19.20 22.41 9.79
N ILE A 30 -18.11 21.66 9.55
CA ILE A 30 -17.44 20.90 10.62
C ILE A 30 -16.74 21.80 11.63
N VAL A 31 -16.07 22.87 11.18
CA VAL A 31 -15.40 23.84 12.07
C VAL A 31 -16.41 24.53 12.96
N SER A 32 -17.54 25.02 12.39
CA SER A 32 -18.60 25.65 13.14
C SER A 32 -19.19 24.71 14.21
N ARG A 33 -19.42 23.45 13.85
CA ARG A 33 -19.99 22.44 14.74
C ARG A 33 -19.04 22.06 15.88
N LEU A 34 -17.75 21.85 15.57
CA LEU A 34 -16.75 21.53 16.59
C LEU A 34 -16.54 22.68 17.57
N ARG A 35 -16.47 23.93 17.08
CA ARG A 35 -16.35 25.12 17.94
C ARG A 35 -17.57 25.31 18.85
N ALA A 36 -18.78 25.06 18.33
CA ALA A 36 -19.99 25.13 19.11
C ALA A 36 -20.04 24.10 20.24
N ARG A 37 -19.55 22.87 19.95
CA ARG A 37 -19.58 21.76 20.93
C ARG A 37 -18.41 21.77 21.91
N TYR A 38 -17.21 22.16 21.45
CA TYR A 38 -15.99 22.28 22.21
C TYR A 38 -15.37 23.68 22.05
N PRO A 39 -15.88 24.71 22.75
CA PRO A 39 -15.42 26.10 22.57
C PRO A 39 -13.92 26.31 22.80
N GLY A 40 -13.26 25.40 23.54
CA GLY A 40 -11.82 25.45 23.81
C GLY A 40 -10.99 24.50 22.94
N CYS A 41 -11.54 23.87 21.89
CA CYS A 41 -10.77 22.98 21.04
C CYS A 41 -9.77 23.74 20.15
N GLU A 42 -8.60 23.14 19.97
CA GLU A 42 -7.61 23.60 19.00
C GLU A 42 -7.82 22.89 17.67
N LEU A 43 -8.05 23.67 16.62
CA LEU A 43 -8.29 23.14 15.27
C LEU A 43 -7.11 23.45 14.37
N ARG A 44 -6.63 22.43 13.65
CA ARG A 44 -5.62 22.55 12.61
C ARG A 44 -6.11 21.89 11.33
N CYS A 45 -5.82 22.48 10.17
CA CYS A 45 -6.18 21.95 8.87
C CYS A 45 -4.97 21.45 8.10
N ILE A 46 -5.00 20.22 7.62
CA ILE A 46 -4.01 19.62 6.70
C ILE A 46 -4.62 19.69 5.31
N CYS A 47 -4.21 20.67 4.51
CA CYS A 47 -4.96 21.03 3.30
C CYS A 47 -4.08 21.36 2.09
N THR A 48 -4.72 21.61 0.96
CA THR A 48 -4.04 21.91 -0.31
C THR A 48 -3.46 23.33 -0.33
N ASN A 49 -4.20 24.30 0.19
CA ASN A 49 -3.77 25.70 0.24
C ASN A 49 -3.99 26.28 1.66
N PRO A 50 -2.99 26.17 2.52
CA PRO A 50 -3.07 26.64 3.91
C PRO A 50 -3.37 28.12 4.04
N GLU A 51 -2.75 28.97 3.22
CA GLU A 51 -2.89 30.43 3.30
C GLU A 51 -4.35 30.84 3.14
N SER A 52 -5.05 30.22 2.18
CA SER A 52 -6.48 30.48 1.95
C SER A 52 -7.34 30.02 3.14
N VAL A 53 -7.03 28.89 3.75
CA VAL A 53 -7.79 28.35 4.91
C VAL A 53 -7.57 29.23 6.14
N ILE A 54 -6.33 29.65 6.41
CA ILE A 54 -5.99 30.55 7.53
C ILE A 54 -6.76 31.87 7.36
N ALA A 55 -6.71 32.44 6.17
CA ALA A 55 -7.34 33.73 5.91
C ALA A 55 -8.88 33.71 6.02
N ARG A 56 -9.53 32.62 5.65
CA ARG A 56 -11.00 32.50 5.62
C ARG A 56 -11.60 31.99 6.91
N GLU A 57 -11.00 30.95 7.49
CA GLU A 57 -11.59 30.23 8.62
C GLU A 57 -10.93 30.57 9.96
N GLY A 58 -9.79 31.25 9.94
CA GLY A 58 -9.04 31.62 11.15
C GLY A 58 -8.60 30.41 11.98
N ILE A 59 -8.23 29.30 11.31
CA ILE A 59 -7.67 28.12 11.94
C ILE A 59 -6.26 27.89 11.42
N ASP A 60 -5.39 27.29 12.25
CA ASP A 60 -4.05 26.89 11.83
C ASP A 60 -4.12 25.90 10.66
N ALA A 61 -3.25 26.05 9.68
CA ALA A 61 -3.26 25.17 8.53
C ALA A 61 -1.86 24.86 8.00
N ILE A 62 -1.68 23.64 7.51
CA ILE A 62 -0.44 23.14 6.93
C ILE A 62 -0.69 22.44 5.60
N ALA A 63 0.30 22.45 4.71
CA ALA A 63 0.18 21.81 3.42
C ALA A 63 0.26 20.27 3.51
N ILE A 64 -0.60 19.58 2.78
CA ILE A 64 -0.57 18.10 2.63
C ILE A 64 0.80 17.63 2.16
N THR A 65 1.43 18.37 1.23
CA THR A 65 2.76 18.07 0.70
C THR A 65 3.55 19.35 0.49
N ALA A 66 4.83 19.34 0.83
CA ALA A 66 5.75 20.45 0.56
C ALA A 66 6.32 20.45 -0.87
N ARG A 67 5.89 19.52 -1.72
CA ARG A 67 6.47 19.36 -3.06
C ARG A 67 5.90 20.35 -4.07
N ARG A 68 6.79 21.17 -4.65
CA ARG A 68 6.63 21.66 -6.03
C ARG A 68 6.84 20.49 -6.99
N ARG A 69 6.07 20.43 -8.12
CA ARG A 69 6.23 19.42 -9.20
C ARG A 69 7.69 19.34 -9.66
N ILE A 70 8.37 18.19 -9.43
CA ILE A 70 9.76 17.94 -9.88
C ILE A 70 9.79 16.99 -11.09
N TRP A 71 8.67 16.62 -11.65
CA TRP A 71 8.61 15.70 -12.78
C TRP A 71 8.27 16.45 -14.07
N ASP A 72 9.29 17.08 -14.69
CA ASP A 72 9.26 17.40 -16.11
C ASP A 72 9.66 16.16 -16.92
N ARG A 73 8.90 15.88 -17.98
CA ARG A 73 9.07 14.69 -18.84
C ARG A 73 10.37 14.68 -19.65
N GLU A 74 11.17 15.76 -19.60
CA GLU A 74 12.34 15.97 -20.48
C GLU A 74 13.71 15.71 -19.81
N VAL A 75 13.75 15.07 -18.65
CA VAL A 75 15.03 14.83 -17.94
C VAL A 75 15.78 13.64 -18.54
N PRO A 76 17.09 13.79 -18.93
CA PRO A 76 17.91 12.70 -19.46
C PRO A 76 18.05 11.51 -18.50
N LEU A 77 18.12 10.30 -19.06
CA LEU A 77 18.11 9.03 -18.30
C LEU A 77 19.19 8.96 -17.22
N ALA A 78 20.40 9.53 -17.47
CA ALA A 78 21.52 9.56 -16.54
C ALA A 78 21.24 10.38 -15.26
N ARG A 79 20.34 11.37 -15.31
CA ARG A 79 19.93 12.15 -14.15
C ARG A 79 18.76 11.55 -13.37
N ARG A 80 18.06 10.57 -13.96
CA ARG A 80 16.88 9.94 -13.32
C ARG A 80 17.25 9.08 -12.11
N VAL A 81 18.39 8.41 -12.11
CA VAL A 81 18.83 7.56 -10.98
C VAL A 81 19.16 8.38 -9.72
N PRO A 82 20.04 9.39 -9.75
CA PRO A 82 20.28 10.22 -8.56
C PRO A 82 19.01 10.99 -8.12
N MET A 83 18.13 11.40 -9.06
CA MET A 83 16.86 12.02 -8.73
C MET A 83 15.88 11.05 -8.05
N ALA A 84 15.90 9.75 -8.39
CA ALA A 84 15.09 8.74 -7.72
C ALA A 84 15.52 8.55 -6.26
N PHE A 85 16.85 8.52 -5.99
CA PHE A 85 17.36 8.44 -4.61
C PHE A 85 17.04 9.72 -3.80
N ALA A 86 17.20 10.89 -4.40
CA ALA A 86 16.81 12.16 -3.80
C ALA A 86 15.31 12.21 -3.52
N ALA A 87 14.48 11.64 -4.41
CA ALA A 87 13.04 11.53 -4.24
C ALA A 87 12.64 10.62 -3.06
N VAL A 88 13.33 9.49 -2.87
CA VAL A 88 13.11 8.60 -1.71
C VAL A 88 13.51 9.28 -0.41
N GLY A 89 14.66 9.94 -0.38
CA GLY A 89 15.11 10.73 0.79
C GLY A 89 14.14 11.87 1.13
N ALA A 90 13.68 12.61 0.11
CA ALA A 90 12.68 13.65 0.27
C ALA A 90 11.33 13.10 0.78
N GLU A 91 10.94 11.90 0.38
CA GLU A 91 9.70 11.28 0.86
C GLU A 91 9.81 10.82 2.32
N LEU A 92 10.95 10.28 2.74
CA LEU A 92 11.21 9.96 4.16
C LEU A 92 11.14 11.23 5.03
N LEU A 93 11.65 12.36 4.54
CA LEU A 93 11.50 13.65 5.22
C LEU A 93 10.04 14.10 5.31
N GLN A 94 9.20 13.80 4.29
CA GLN A 94 7.76 14.08 4.35
C GLN A 94 7.04 13.23 5.41
N TYR A 95 7.41 11.97 5.58
CA TYR A 95 6.88 11.14 6.67
C TYR A 95 7.31 11.67 8.04
N ALA A 96 8.58 12.03 8.22
CA ALA A 96 9.08 12.63 9.46
C ALA A 96 8.37 13.95 9.77
N ARG A 97 8.13 14.79 8.74
CA ARG A 97 7.36 16.02 8.86
C ARG A 97 5.92 15.72 9.30
N ALA A 98 5.20 14.84 8.60
CA ALA A 98 3.82 14.50 8.93
C ALA A 98 3.70 13.96 10.37
N PHE A 99 4.68 13.14 10.80
CA PHE A 99 4.73 12.65 12.16
C PHE A 99 4.93 13.77 13.20
N ARG A 100 5.79 14.76 12.91
CA ARG A 100 6.02 15.93 13.80
C ARG A 100 4.82 16.86 13.83
N GLU A 101 4.25 17.18 12.67
CA GLU A 101 3.10 18.09 12.56
C GLU A 101 1.83 17.55 13.27
N LEU A 102 1.71 16.23 13.43
CA LEU A 102 0.63 15.58 14.20
C LEU A 102 0.94 15.45 15.70
N GLU A 103 2.00 16.09 16.19
CA GLU A 103 2.31 16.09 17.62
C GLU A 103 1.19 16.77 18.41
N GLY A 104 0.72 16.10 19.46
CA GLY A 104 -0.37 16.60 20.29
C GLY A 104 -1.79 16.43 19.68
N THR A 105 -1.94 15.97 18.43
CA THR A 105 -3.26 15.71 17.84
C THR A 105 -3.95 14.54 18.55
N ASP A 106 -5.14 14.78 19.09
CA ASP A 106 -5.97 13.76 19.73
C ASP A 106 -6.85 13.04 18.68
N VAL A 107 -7.38 13.80 17.69
CA VAL A 107 -8.28 13.29 16.66
C VAL A 107 -7.88 13.82 15.28
N LEU A 108 -7.74 12.92 14.30
CA LEU A 108 -7.65 13.27 12.87
C LEU A 108 -8.99 12.98 12.21
N ILE A 109 -9.61 14.01 11.64
CA ILE A 109 -10.88 13.87 10.92
C ILE A 109 -10.65 14.05 9.42
N VAL A 110 -11.18 13.13 8.63
CA VAL A 110 -11.34 13.26 7.18
C VAL A 110 -12.83 13.49 6.91
N PRO A 111 -13.26 14.75 6.77
CA PRO A 111 -14.68 15.06 6.62
C PRO A 111 -15.17 14.86 5.20
N GLY A 112 -16.47 14.72 5.05
CA GLY A 112 -17.29 14.36 3.91
C GLY A 112 -17.08 15.09 2.59
N THR A 113 -15.87 15.05 2.08
CA THR A 113 -15.57 15.50 0.72
C THR A 113 -15.40 14.30 -0.21
N GLY A 114 -15.36 14.50 -1.52
CA GLY A 114 -15.15 13.44 -2.50
C GLY A 114 -13.69 12.97 -2.57
N LEU A 115 -13.01 12.81 -1.43
CA LEU A 115 -11.58 12.53 -1.34
C LEU A 115 -11.20 11.08 -1.67
N VAL A 116 -12.12 10.12 -1.53
CA VAL A 116 -11.82 8.70 -1.74
C VAL A 116 -11.93 8.36 -3.23
N THR A 117 -11.00 8.88 -4.01
CA THR A 117 -10.88 8.69 -5.46
C THR A 117 -9.41 8.80 -5.88
N ASP A 118 -9.05 8.22 -7.03
CA ASP A 118 -7.75 8.40 -7.69
C ASP A 118 -7.83 9.23 -8.98
N ALA A 119 -9.01 9.78 -9.31
CA ALA A 119 -9.23 10.57 -10.53
C ALA A 119 -8.30 11.80 -10.65
N PHE A 120 -7.81 12.33 -9.55
CA PHE A 120 -6.88 13.47 -9.50
C PHE A 120 -5.42 13.05 -9.24
N GLY A 121 -5.11 11.78 -9.41
CA GLY A 121 -3.80 11.18 -9.20
C GLY A 121 -3.54 10.72 -7.76
N LEU A 122 -2.49 9.90 -7.61
CA LEU A 122 -2.17 9.26 -6.33
C LEU A 122 -1.42 10.18 -5.36
N LEU A 123 -0.64 11.16 -5.86
CA LEU A 123 0.43 11.83 -5.13
C LEU A 123 0.11 13.25 -4.64
N SER A 124 -0.98 13.88 -5.10
CA SER A 124 -1.38 15.22 -4.64
C SER A 124 -2.03 15.15 -3.25
N TRP A 125 -3.34 15.28 -3.16
CA TRP A 125 -4.14 15.00 -1.97
C TRP A 125 -4.77 13.60 -2.01
N GLY A 126 -4.46 12.80 -3.06
CA GLY A 126 -5.03 11.50 -3.36
C GLY A 126 -4.64 10.38 -2.38
N PRO A 127 -4.94 9.11 -2.73
CA PRO A 127 -4.88 7.97 -1.82
C PRO A 127 -3.55 7.76 -1.11
N TYR A 128 -2.42 8.10 -1.76
CA TYR A 128 -1.11 7.96 -1.15
C TYR A 128 -0.89 8.92 0.04
N ASN A 129 -1.22 10.20 -0.13
CA ASN A 129 -1.06 11.16 0.96
C ASN A 129 -2.09 10.96 2.06
N GLN A 130 -3.31 10.51 1.73
CA GLN A 130 -4.29 10.10 2.74
C GLN A 130 -3.73 8.99 3.62
N LEU A 131 -3.18 7.91 3.01
CA LEU A 131 -2.56 6.83 3.77
C LEU A 131 -1.40 7.32 4.63
N LYS A 132 -0.54 8.19 4.10
CA LYS A 132 0.60 8.76 4.84
C LYS A 132 0.15 9.48 6.11
N TRP A 133 -0.77 10.43 5.99
CA TRP A 133 -1.24 11.22 7.14
C TRP A 133 -2.01 10.37 8.14
N VAL A 134 -2.88 9.47 7.69
CA VAL A 134 -3.60 8.53 8.55
C VAL A 134 -2.66 7.60 9.30
N LEU A 135 -1.64 7.04 8.62
CA LEU A 135 -0.64 6.19 9.24
C LEU A 135 0.16 6.94 10.33
N MET A 136 0.57 8.19 10.04
CA MET A 136 1.30 9.01 11.01
C MET A 136 0.42 9.39 12.21
N ALA A 137 -0.86 9.67 12.00
CA ALA A 137 -1.83 9.90 13.07
C ALA A 137 -1.97 8.67 13.97
N LYS A 138 -2.10 7.47 13.39
CA LYS A 138 -2.16 6.22 14.16
C LYS A 138 -0.88 5.95 14.94
N LEU A 139 0.29 6.25 14.39
CA LEU A 139 1.57 6.15 15.11
C LEU A 139 1.67 7.15 16.28
N ARG A 140 0.99 8.30 16.18
CA ARG A 140 0.82 9.28 17.28
C ARG A 140 -0.32 8.92 18.25
N ARG A 141 -1.00 7.78 18.03
CA ARG A 141 -2.14 7.30 18.80
C ARG A 141 -3.39 8.21 18.70
N ALA A 142 -3.48 9.05 17.69
CA ALA A 142 -4.67 9.85 17.41
C ALA A 142 -5.81 8.93 16.94
N ARG A 143 -7.06 9.27 17.33
CA ARG A 143 -8.26 8.67 16.72
C ARG A 143 -8.40 9.17 15.28
N VAL A 144 -8.74 8.29 14.36
CA VAL A 144 -8.91 8.63 12.93
C VAL A 144 -10.36 8.41 12.53
N LEU A 145 -11.04 9.47 12.14
CA LEU A 145 -12.46 9.46 11.84
C LEU A 145 -12.69 9.88 10.37
N PHE A 146 -13.33 9.01 9.59
CA PHE A 146 -13.85 9.32 8.27
C PHE A 146 -15.35 9.57 8.38
N ILE A 147 -15.77 10.82 8.19
CA ILE A 147 -17.14 11.25 8.51
C ILE A 147 -17.87 11.65 7.23
N SER A 148 -18.98 10.96 6.91
CA SER A 148 -19.85 11.24 5.74
C SER A 148 -19.10 11.32 4.42
N ILE A 149 -18.11 10.46 4.19
CA ILE A 149 -17.23 10.50 3.01
C ILE A 149 -17.93 10.02 1.74
N GLY A 150 -17.62 10.67 0.60
CA GLY A 150 -17.96 10.18 -0.74
C GLY A 150 -16.83 9.31 -1.30
N ALA A 151 -17.15 8.21 -1.99
CA ALA A 151 -16.17 7.31 -2.58
C ALA A 151 -16.42 7.05 -4.07
N GLY A 152 -15.33 6.94 -4.82
CA GLY A 152 -15.29 6.54 -6.23
C GLY A 152 -15.38 7.70 -7.23
N PRO A 153 -15.03 7.42 -8.50
CA PRO A 153 -14.40 6.18 -8.97
C PRO A 153 -12.93 6.03 -8.53
N ILE A 154 -12.46 4.77 -8.45
CA ILE A 154 -11.05 4.43 -8.21
C ILE A 154 -10.65 3.42 -9.28
N GLU A 155 -9.94 3.88 -10.30
CA GLU A 155 -9.64 3.07 -11.49
C GLU A 155 -8.39 2.21 -11.30
N GLY A 156 -7.35 2.78 -10.67
CA GLY A 156 -6.07 2.14 -10.50
C GLY A 156 -6.07 1.03 -9.44
N LYS A 157 -5.47 -0.15 -9.75
CA LYS A 157 -5.28 -1.23 -8.76
C LYS A 157 -4.54 -0.74 -7.52
N LEU A 158 -3.50 0.09 -7.69
CA LEU A 158 -2.75 0.67 -6.58
C LEU A 158 -3.61 1.66 -5.77
N GLY A 159 -4.42 2.48 -6.44
CA GLY A 159 -5.37 3.39 -5.79
C GLY A 159 -6.34 2.63 -4.88
N ARG A 160 -6.92 1.53 -5.38
CA ARG A 160 -7.82 0.66 -4.60
C ARG A 160 -7.16 0.09 -3.34
N GLU A 161 -5.92 -0.41 -3.46
CA GLU A 161 -5.20 -0.98 -2.31
C GLU A 161 -4.81 0.11 -1.28
N LEU A 162 -4.39 1.30 -1.74
CA LEU A 162 -4.09 2.43 -0.85
C LEU A 162 -5.34 2.89 -0.09
N VAL A 163 -6.48 3.01 -0.78
CA VAL A 163 -7.76 3.37 -0.16
C VAL A 163 -8.19 2.33 0.87
N LYS A 164 -8.14 1.04 0.53
CA LYS A 164 -8.47 -0.04 1.48
C LYS A 164 -7.58 0.02 2.72
N ALA A 165 -6.26 0.21 2.54
CA ALA A 165 -5.32 0.34 3.64
C ALA A 165 -5.66 1.55 4.51
N THR A 166 -5.96 2.69 3.90
CA THR A 166 -6.31 3.93 4.61
C THR A 166 -7.57 3.75 5.46
N LEU A 167 -8.64 3.25 4.84
CA LEU A 167 -9.92 3.04 5.54
C LEU A 167 -9.84 1.95 6.61
N SER A 168 -8.96 0.96 6.46
CA SER A 168 -8.74 -0.07 7.48
C SER A 168 -8.06 0.47 8.74
N LEU A 169 -7.37 1.60 8.65
CA LEU A 169 -6.73 2.27 9.80
C LEU A 169 -7.69 3.19 10.57
N ALA A 170 -8.86 3.50 10.01
CA ALA A 170 -9.82 4.38 10.64
C ALA A 170 -10.54 3.72 11.83
N ASP A 171 -10.71 4.48 12.91
CA ASP A 171 -11.46 4.06 14.08
C ASP A 171 -12.98 4.20 13.88
N TYR A 172 -13.38 5.11 12.98
CA TYR A 172 -14.77 5.29 12.58
C TYR A 172 -14.86 5.62 11.09
N ARG A 173 -15.90 5.10 10.43
CA ARG A 173 -16.21 5.39 9.02
C ARG A 173 -17.72 5.54 8.86
N SER A 174 -18.10 6.59 8.16
CA SER A 174 -19.45 6.75 7.61
C SER A 174 -19.38 7.29 6.19
N TYR A 175 -20.36 6.94 5.40
CA TYR A 175 -20.47 7.34 3.99
C TYR A 175 -21.66 8.27 3.83
N ARG A 176 -21.54 9.29 2.96
CA ARG A 176 -22.63 10.24 2.76
C ARG A 176 -23.83 9.66 2.00
N ASP A 177 -23.63 8.55 1.29
CA ASP A 177 -24.68 7.87 0.52
C ASP A 177 -24.40 6.36 0.42
N HIS A 178 -25.46 5.59 0.14
CA HIS A 178 -25.37 4.15 -0.05
C HIS A 178 -24.51 3.76 -1.24
N ALA A 179 -24.50 4.57 -2.32
CA ALA A 179 -23.71 4.30 -3.52
C ALA A 179 -22.21 4.31 -3.23
N SER A 180 -21.72 5.25 -2.42
CA SER A 180 -20.32 5.31 -1.95
C SER A 180 -19.94 4.07 -1.15
N ARG A 181 -20.80 3.61 -0.24
CA ARG A 181 -20.58 2.39 0.55
C ARG A 181 -20.57 1.14 -0.33
N ASP A 182 -21.54 1.02 -1.22
CA ASP A 182 -21.67 -0.14 -2.11
C ASP A 182 -20.55 -0.18 -3.14
N TYR A 183 -20.08 0.96 -3.63
CA TYR A 183 -18.89 1.07 -4.47
C TYR A 183 -17.64 0.48 -3.77
N LEU A 184 -17.39 0.85 -2.51
CA LEU A 184 -16.27 0.31 -1.74
C LEU A 184 -16.40 -1.19 -1.51
N ARG A 185 -17.61 -1.69 -1.29
CA ARG A 185 -17.88 -3.15 -1.22
C ARG A 185 -17.55 -3.82 -2.56
N GLY A 186 -17.94 -3.21 -3.67
CA GLY A 186 -17.66 -3.72 -5.02
C GLY A 186 -16.17 -3.87 -5.33
N ILE A 187 -15.33 -3.00 -4.77
CA ILE A 187 -13.87 -3.13 -4.90
C ILE A 187 -13.23 -4.02 -3.81
N GLY A 188 -14.04 -4.70 -2.97
CA GLY A 188 -13.59 -5.67 -1.97
C GLY A 188 -13.17 -5.06 -0.63
N PHE A 189 -13.76 -3.92 -0.21
CA PHE A 189 -13.61 -3.38 1.15
C PHE A 189 -14.81 -3.79 2.02
N PRO A 190 -14.61 -4.26 3.28
CA PRO A 190 -15.70 -4.79 4.14
C PRO A 190 -16.50 -3.65 4.81
N ALA A 191 -17.22 -2.85 4.03
CA ALA A 191 -17.99 -1.69 4.51
C ALA A 191 -19.42 -2.03 5.01
N LEU A 192 -19.77 -3.30 5.22
CA LEU A 192 -21.14 -3.74 5.54
C LEU A 192 -21.70 -3.15 6.85
N ARG A 193 -20.82 -2.97 7.84
CA ARG A 193 -21.19 -2.48 9.18
C ARG A 193 -20.99 -0.97 9.33
N ASP A 194 -20.44 -0.31 8.32
CA ASP A 194 -20.18 1.12 8.36
C ASP A 194 -21.48 1.90 8.12
N GLY A 195 -21.66 3.00 8.85
CA GLY A 195 -22.86 3.84 8.77
C GLY A 195 -22.99 4.62 7.46
N VAL A 196 -24.21 5.01 7.13
CA VAL A 196 -24.49 6.02 6.10
C VAL A 196 -25.13 7.21 6.81
N SER A 197 -24.50 8.38 6.67
CA SER A 197 -24.95 9.63 7.27
C SER A 197 -24.86 10.73 6.21
N PRO A 198 -25.85 11.62 6.11
CA PRO A 198 -25.91 12.64 5.08
C PRO A 198 -24.65 13.52 4.99
N ASP A 199 -24.57 14.32 3.92
CA ASP A 199 -23.46 15.26 3.72
C ASP A 199 -23.38 16.26 4.87
N LEU A 200 -22.17 16.53 5.35
CA LEU A 200 -21.94 17.44 6.50
C LEU A 200 -22.41 18.87 6.27
N VAL A 201 -22.59 19.28 5.02
CA VAL A 201 -23.10 20.61 4.66
C VAL A 201 -24.52 20.85 5.21
N PHE A 202 -25.29 19.78 5.48
CA PHE A 202 -26.58 19.92 6.18
C PHE A 202 -26.44 20.48 7.61
N SER A 203 -25.26 20.37 8.23
CA SER A 203 -24.99 20.94 9.56
C SER A 203 -24.49 22.38 9.55
N LEU A 204 -24.54 23.08 8.40
CA LEU A 204 -24.27 24.52 8.37
C LEU A 204 -25.17 25.24 9.37
N PRO A 205 -24.59 26.13 10.21
CA PRO A 205 -25.37 26.84 11.22
C PRO A 205 -26.34 27.81 10.61
N ASP A 206 -27.51 27.95 11.21
CA ASP A 206 -28.57 28.87 10.72
C ASP A 206 -28.11 30.32 10.67
N SER A 207 -27.11 30.71 11.45
CA SER A 207 -26.51 32.04 11.42
C SER A 207 -25.77 32.37 10.10
N LEU A 208 -25.41 31.35 9.32
CA LEU A 208 -24.82 31.49 7.98
C LEU A 208 -25.87 31.46 6.88
N LEU A 209 -27.09 30.99 7.16
CA LEU A 209 -28.12 30.90 6.16
C LEU A 209 -28.79 32.28 6.03
N PRO A 210 -28.83 32.90 4.83
CA PRO A 210 -29.54 34.13 4.60
C PRO A 210 -31.02 33.98 4.96
N ARG A 211 -31.58 34.95 5.65
CA ARG A 211 -33.03 34.98 5.90
C ARG A 211 -33.75 35.28 4.59
N GLU A 212 -34.91 34.66 4.37
CA GLU A 212 -35.76 35.04 3.21
C GLU A 212 -36.07 36.54 3.31
N ASN A 213 -35.44 37.34 2.49
CA ASN A 213 -35.87 38.71 2.28
C ASN A 213 -37.16 38.60 1.47
N GLY A 214 -38.29 38.90 2.11
CA GLY A 214 -39.57 38.95 1.42
C GLY A 214 -39.45 39.83 0.19
N ARG A 215 -39.35 39.24 -0.99
CA ARG A 215 -39.35 39.95 -2.25
C ARG A 215 -40.68 40.64 -2.40
N TRP A 216 -40.66 41.87 -2.84
CA TRP A 216 -41.87 42.62 -3.21
C TRP A 216 -42.62 41.78 -4.25
N LYS A 217 -43.93 41.61 -4.08
CA LYS A 217 -44.78 40.78 -4.95
C LYS A 217 -44.83 41.23 -6.43
N ASP A 218 -44.21 42.37 -6.76
CA ASP A 218 -44.25 43.01 -8.07
C ASP A 218 -42.97 42.79 -8.91
N THR A 219 -42.02 41.94 -8.50
CA THR A 219 -40.82 41.64 -9.29
C THR A 219 -40.96 40.29 -10.01
N ARG A 220 -40.34 40.18 -11.22
CA ARG A 220 -40.27 38.90 -11.95
C ARG A 220 -39.63 37.83 -11.10
N PRO A 221 -40.09 36.56 -11.18
CA PRO A 221 -39.44 35.46 -10.48
C PRO A 221 -38.04 35.20 -11.06
N VAL A 222 -37.09 34.86 -10.21
CA VAL A 222 -35.70 34.64 -10.59
C VAL A 222 -35.35 33.15 -10.53
N VAL A 223 -34.82 32.65 -11.64
CA VAL A 223 -34.32 31.28 -11.74
C VAL A 223 -32.80 31.26 -11.64
N GLY A 224 -32.28 30.57 -10.65
CA GLY A 224 -30.84 30.32 -10.51
C GLY A 224 -30.39 29.18 -11.45
N LEU A 225 -29.49 29.49 -12.39
CA LEU A 225 -28.88 28.51 -13.27
C LEU A 225 -27.46 28.17 -12.81
N GLY A 226 -27.25 26.97 -12.28
CA GLY A 226 -25.94 26.46 -11.84
C GLY A 226 -25.18 25.80 -12.98
N LEU A 227 -24.31 26.58 -13.64
CA LEU A 227 -23.48 26.10 -14.75
C LEU A 227 -22.26 25.29 -14.30
N MET A 228 -21.73 24.44 -15.19
CA MET A 228 -20.51 23.67 -14.95
C MET A 228 -19.79 23.35 -16.25
N VAL A 229 -18.44 23.45 -16.26
CA VAL A 229 -17.63 22.88 -17.34
C VAL A 229 -17.62 21.35 -17.18
N TYR A 230 -18.21 20.64 -18.14
CA TYR A 230 -18.23 19.19 -18.16
C TYR A 230 -17.07 18.63 -19.00
N LEU A 231 -16.02 18.14 -18.35
CA LEU A 231 -14.82 17.61 -19.01
C LEU A 231 -14.81 16.06 -19.09
N GLY A 232 -15.91 15.40 -18.80
CA GLY A 232 -15.98 13.93 -18.82
C GLY A 232 -15.13 13.23 -17.75
N LYS A 233 -14.40 13.94 -16.90
CA LYS A 233 -13.44 13.39 -15.91
C LYS A 233 -14.07 12.49 -14.83
N TYR A 234 -15.37 12.52 -14.67
CA TYR A 234 -16.10 11.78 -13.65
C TYR A 234 -16.91 10.60 -14.20
N SER A 235 -16.96 10.46 -15.52
CA SER A 235 -17.58 9.30 -16.18
C SER A 235 -16.48 8.44 -16.77
N ALA A 236 -16.32 7.21 -16.30
CA ALA A 236 -15.35 6.27 -16.82
C ALA A 236 -15.56 6.16 -18.35
N GLY A 237 -14.65 6.76 -19.12
CA GLY A 237 -14.49 6.49 -20.54
C GLY A 237 -15.15 7.44 -21.53
N ASP A 238 -15.70 8.61 -21.11
CA ASP A 238 -16.32 9.47 -22.12
C ASP A 238 -15.99 10.98 -21.99
N PRO A 239 -14.87 11.44 -22.59
CA PRO A 239 -14.69 12.86 -22.89
C PRO A 239 -15.44 13.17 -24.19
N ARG A 240 -16.79 13.20 -24.21
CA ARG A 240 -17.52 13.66 -25.40
C ARG A 240 -17.66 15.16 -25.36
N PRO A 241 -16.97 15.91 -26.23
CA PRO A 241 -17.29 17.31 -26.50
C PRO A 241 -18.76 17.51 -26.84
N GLU A 242 -19.36 16.53 -27.49
CA GLU A 242 -20.77 16.49 -27.88
C GLU A 242 -21.74 16.56 -26.68
N THR A 243 -21.50 15.86 -25.59
CA THR A 243 -22.33 15.92 -24.39
C THR A 243 -22.29 17.33 -23.76
N TYR A 244 -21.11 17.95 -23.70
CA TYR A 244 -20.97 19.29 -23.17
C TYR A 244 -21.66 20.32 -24.03
N THR A 245 -21.50 20.21 -25.35
CA THR A 245 -22.17 21.11 -26.32
C THR A 245 -23.70 20.99 -26.22
N ALA A 246 -24.24 19.76 -26.23
CA ALA A 246 -25.66 19.49 -26.06
C ALA A 246 -26.22 20.01 -24.73
N TYR A 247 -25.43 19.88 -23.67
CA TYR A 247 -25.77 20.40 -22.34
C TYR A 247 -25.87 21.96 -22.37
N LEU A 248 -24.87 22.64 -22.94
CA LEU A 248 -24.91 24.11 -23.04
C LEU A 248 -26.05 24.63 -23.95
N GLU A 249 -26.25 23.96 -25.07
CA GLU A 249 -27.33 24.28 -26.00
C GLU A 249 -28.71 24.14 -25.34
N SER A 250 -28.96 22.97 -24.69
CA SER A 250 -30.23 22.74 -23.99
C SER A 250 -30.49 23.74 -22.86
N LEU A 251 -29.43 24.12 -22.11
CA LEU A 251 -29.55 25.14 -21.07
C LEU A 251 -29.81 26.55 -21.64
N ALA A 252 -29.18 26.90 -22.78
CA ALA A 252 -29.40 28.17 -23.44
C ALA A 252 -30.80 28.24 -24.03
N ASP A 253 -31.32 27.18 -24.62
CA ASP A 253 -32.70 27.07 -25.09
C ASP A 253 -33.71 27.21 -23.93
N PHE A 254 -33.42 26.55 -22.80
CA PHE A 254 -34.21 26.68 -21.58
C PHE A 254 -34.17 28.13 -21.03
N ALA A 255 -33.00 28.76 -21.02
CA ALA A 255 -32.85 30.18 -20.61
C ALA A 255 -33.60 31.11 -21.54
N ALA A 256 -33.54 30.90 -22.86
CA ALA A 256 -34.33 31.67 -23.83
C ALA A 256 -35.82 31.53 -23.55
N TRP A 257 -36.30 30.32 -23.28
CA TRP A 257 -37.66 30.06 -22.89
C TRP A 257 -38.05 30.80 -21.59
N LEU A 258 -37.19 30.80 -20.56
CA LEU A 258 -37.40 31.53 -19.30
C LEU A 258 -37.59 33.04 -19.54
N LEU A 259 -36.69 33.67 -20.32
CA LEU A 259 -36.73 35.09 -20.66
C LEU A 259 -38.02 35.44 -21.42
N GLN A 260 -38.48 34.56 -22.31
CA GLN A 260 -39.75 34.76 -23.05
C GLN A 260 -41.00 34.61 -22.16
N HIS A 261 -40.85 33.97 -20.97
CA HIS A 261 -41.96 33.72 -20.03
C HIS A 261 -41.82 34.57 -18.75
N ASP A 262 -41.19 35.75 -18.87
CA ASP A 262 -41.06 36.74 -17.79
C ASP A 262 -40.31 36.29 -16.54
N TYR A 263 -39.34 35.35 -16.67
CA TYR A 263 -38.38 35.02 -15.62
C TYR A 263 -37.07 35.79 -15.82
N ASP A 264 -36.48 36.23 -14.72
CA ASP A 264 -35.09 36.69 -14.70
C ASP A 264 -34.16 35.54 -14.34
N ILE A 265 -32.91 35.58 -14.79
CA ILE A 265 -31.92 34.52 -14.62
C ILE A 265 -30.78 35.01 -13.77
N ARG A 266 -30.36 34.19 -12.79
CA ARG A 266 -29.15 34.37 -12.01
C ARG A 266 -28.20 33.22 -12.22
N LEU A 267 -27.01 33.51 -12.76
CA LEU A 267 -25.99 32.47 -12.99
C LEU A 267 -25.28 32.16 -11.68
N LEU A 268 -25.31 30.89 -11.27
CA LEU A 268 -24.72 30.38 -10.04
C LEU A 268 -23.44 29.61 -10.38
N LEU A 269 -22.30 30.23 -10.11
CA LEU A 269 -21.01 29.59 -10.31
C LEU A 269 -20.54 28.85 -9.06
N GLY A 270 -19.72 27.85 -9.29
CA GLY A 270 -18.92 27.20 -8.28
C GLY A 270 -17.61 26.72 -8.92
N ASP A 271 -16.51 26.64 -8.21
CA ASP A 271 -15.23 26.06 -8.66
C ASP A 271 -14.41 26.85 -9.71
N GLY A 272 -14.69 28.16 -9.94
CA GLY A 272 -13.89 28.96 -10.88
C GLY A 272 -14.13 28.63 -12.35
N ASP A 273 -15.32 28.12 -12.68
CA ASP A 273 -15.79 27.87 -14.06
C ASP A 273 -16.22 29.16 -14.76
N THR A 274 -15.39 30.18 -14.75
CA THR A 274 -15.75 31.49 -15.40
C THR A 274 -15.91 31.34 -16.90
N ASP A 275 -15.14 30.49 -17.54
CA ASP A 275 -15.16 30.32 -19.00
C ASP A 275 -16.50 29.79 -19.51
N VAL A 276 -17.26 29.03 -18.70
CA VAL A 276 -18.57 28.51 -19.09
C VAL A 276 -19.63 29.61 -19.23
N ILE A 277 -19.49 30.74 -18.53
CA ILE A 277 -20.40 31.85 -18.64
C ILE A 277 -20.34 32.49 -20.03
N ASP A 278 -19.14 32.76 -20.51
CA ASP A 278 -18.91 33.36 -21.81
C ASP A 278 -19.42 32.46 -22.92
N GLU A 279 -19.14 31.15 -22.83
CA GLU A 279 -19.65 30.14 -23.76
C GLU A 279 -21.21 30.10 -23.72
N PHE A 280 -21.80 30.04 -22.53
CA PHE A 280 -23.24 30.01 -22.36
C PHE A 280 -23.90 31.28 -22.93
N ARG A 281 -23.37 32.48 -22.63
CA ARG A 281 -23.86 33.74 -23.15
C ARG A 281 -23.77 33.83 -24.68
N ALA A 282 -22.69 33.29 -25.26
CA ALA A 282 -22.51 33.20 -26.71
C ALA A 282 -23.62 32.34 -27.36
N VAL A 283 -23.91 31.18 -26.78
CA VAL A 283 -24.99 30.30 -27.27
C VAL A 283 -26.35 30.97 -27.08
N LEU A 284 -26.61 31.58 -25.92
CA LEU A 284 -27.88 32.28 -25.67
C LEU A 284 -28.13 33.43 -26.66
N ARG A 285 -27.10 34.25 -26.96
CA ARG A 285 -27.17 35.28 -27.97
C ARG A 285 -27.48 34.72 -29.37
N SER A 286 -26.94 33.59 -29.71
CA SER A 286 -27.24 32.94 -30.99
C SER A 286 -28.68 32.47 -31.10
N ARG A 287 -29.37 32.19 -29.99
CA ARG A 287 -30.79 31.80 -29.96
C ARG A 287 -31.76 32.96 -30.01
N LEU A 288 -31.44 34.05 -29.29
CA LEU A 288 -32.34 35.18 -29.12
C LEU A 288 -32.00 36.39 -29.99
N GLY A 289 -30.83 36.43 -30.62
CA GLY A 289 -30.28 37.61 -31.28
C GLY A 289 -29.92 38.68 -30.23
N THR A 290 -30.87 39.50 -29.83
CA THR A 290 -30.70 40.46 -28.74
C THR A 290 -31.67 40.16 -27.59
N TYR A 291 -31.20 40.27 -26.38
CA TYR A 291 -32.03 40.20 -25.15
C TYR A 291 -31.55 41.25 -24.16
N ASP A 292 -32.40 41.58 -23.20
CA ASP A 292 -32.05 42.47 -22.10
C ASP A 292 -31.03 41.78 -21.17
N GLU A 293 -29.76 42.20 -21.26
CA GLU A 293 -28.64 41.56 -20.50
C GLU A 293 -28.79 41.79 -18.98
N GLU A 294 -29.54 42.84 -18.54
CA GLU A 294 -29.82 43.05 -17.12
C GLU A 294 -30.70 41.95 -16.50
N ARG A 295 -31.38 41.18 -17.34
CA ARG A 295 -32.20 40.02 -16.91
C ARG A 295 -31.40 38.73 -16.72
N VAL A 296 -30.14 38.72 -17.14
CA VAL A 296 -29.20 37.57 -16.94
C VAL A 296 -28.01 38.07 -16.13
N THR A 297 -28.14 37.98 -14.83
CA THR A 297 -27.15 38.51 -13.88
C THR A 297 -26.21 37.46 -13.34
N GLU A 298 -25.00 37.88 -12.99
CA GLU A 298 -24.02 37.11 -12.26
C GLU A 298 -23.34 37.98 -11.21
N GLN A 299 -22.91 37.37 -10.10
CA GLN A 299 -22.11 38.03 -9.08
C GLN A 299 -20.84 37.21 -8.80
N PRO A 300 -19.73 37.86 -8.48
CA PRO A 300 -18.52 37.15 -8.06
C PRO A 300 -18.79 36.34 -6.79
N ILE A 301 -18.57 35.04 -6.87
CA ILE A 301 -18.74 34.13 -5.73
C ILE A 301 -17.33 33.71 -5.22
N ALA A 302 -16.92 34.31 -4.12
CA ALA A 302 -15.61 34.08 -3.52
C ALA A 302 -15.66 33.20 -2.25
N SER A 303 -16.85 33.08 -1.64
CA SER A 303 -17.04 32.34 -0.38
C SER A 303 -18.34 31.53 -0.38
N VAL A 304 -18.45 30.62 0.60
CA VAL A 304 -19.70 29.88 0.86
C VAL A 304 -20.87 30.83 1.17
N ARG A 305 -20.59 31.92 1.87
CA ARG A 305 -21.60 32.96 2.19
C ARG A 305 -22.12 33.63 0.95
N ASP A 306 -21.25 33.96 -0.01
CA ASP A 306 -21.67 34.59 -1.27
C ASP A 306 -22.55 33.60 -2.07
N LEU A 307 -22.17 32.32 -2.16
CA LEU A 307 -23.00 31.36 -2.86
C LEU A 307 -24.37 31.18 -2.21
N LEU A 308 -24.43 31.13 -0.88
CA LEU A 308 -25.71 31.07 -0.16
C LEU A 308 -26.57 32.33 -0.40
N ALA A 309 -25.94 33.53 -0.45
CA ALA A 309 -26.62 34.76 -0.73
C ALA A 309 -27.21 34.79 -2.16
N GLU A 310 -26.41 34.33 -3.13
CA GLU A 310 -26.86 34.26 -4.53
C GLU A 310 -28.00 33.26 -4.72
N ILE A 311 -27.93 32.08 -4.09
CA ILE A 311 -29.04 31.09 -4.10
C ILE A 311 -30.27 31.64 -3.37
N ALA A 312 -30.10 32.33 -2.24
CA ALA A 312 -31.22 32.95 -1.51
C ALA A 312 -31.98 33.97 -2.33
N ALA A 313 -31.28 34.65 -3.23
CA ALA A 313 -31.87 35.63 -4.15
C ALA A 313 -32.65 35.03 -5.32
N THR A 314 -32.73 33.72 -5.45
CA THR A 314 -33.52 33.00 -6.47
C THR A 314 -34.83 32.47 -5.92
N ASP A 315 -35.78 32.16 -6.79
CA ASP A 315 -37.07 31.56 -6.47
C ASP A 315 -37.07 30.04 -6.74
N VAL A 316 -36.37 29.62 -7.77
CA VAL A 316 -36.16 28.22 -8.19
C VAL A 316 -34.70 28.07 -8.60
N VAL A 317 -34.15 26.89 -8.40
CA VAL A 317 -32.77 26.58 -8.82
C VAL A 317 -32.79 25.42 -9.82
N VAL A 318 -32.06 25.58 -10.92
CA VAL A 318 -31.71 24.48 -11.85
C VAL A 318 -30.21 24.38 -11.87
N ALA A 319 -29.63 23.28 -11.36
CA ALA A 319 -28.20 23.22 -11.16
C ALA A 319 -27.58 21.85 -11.46
N THR A 320 -26.37 21.89 -12.01
CA THR A 320 -25.58 20.71 -12.33
C THR A 320 -24.63 20.33 -11.18
N ARG A 321 -24.15 21.32 -10.43
CA ARG A 321 -23.24 21.08 -9.31
C ARG A 321 -23.97 20.60 -8.07
N PHE A 322 -23.48 19.50 -7.50
CA PHE A 322 -24.04 18.85 -6.30
C PHE A 322 -24.30 19.83 -5.15
N HIS A 323 -23.33 20.71 -4.83
CA HIS A 323 -23.49 21.62 -3.69
C HIS A 323 -24.44 22.81 -3.98
N ASN A 324 -24.60 23.21 -5.24
CA ASN A 324 -25.64 24.21 -5.58
C ASN A 324 -27.03 23.61 -5.34
N VAL A 325 -27.23 22.32 -5.70
CA VAL A 325 -28.49 21.59 -5.44
C VAL A 325 -28.71 21.46 -3.93
N LEU A 326 -27.68 21.00 -3.17
CA LEU A 326 -27.80 20.82 -1.73
C LEU A 326 -28.08 22.15 -0.99
N MET A 327 -27.37 23.23 -1.33
CA MET A 327 -27.57 24.56 -0.73
C MET A 327 -28.92 25.13 -1.07
N ALA A 328 -29.42 24.90 -2.28
CA ALA A 328 -30.80 25.28 -2.63
C ALA A 328 -31.81 24.58 -1.72
N MET A 329 -31.60 23.27 -1.43
CA MET A 329 -32.45 22.57 -0.49
C MET A 329 -32.33 23.10 0.93
N LEU A 330 -31.13 23.44 1.42
CA LEU A 330 -30.92 24.05 2.73
C LEU A 330 -31.68 25.38 2.88
N LEU A 331 -31.78 26.14 1.80
CA LEU A 331 -32.54 27.41 1.74
C LEU A 331 -34.02 27.19 1.36
N ASN A 332 -34.48 25.94 1.38
CA ASN A 332 -35.86 25.57 1.03
C ASN A 332 -36.32 26.09 -0.33
N LYS A 333 -35.38 26.16 -1.31
CA LYS A 333 -35.69 26.57 -2.70
C LYS A 333 -36.08 25.35 -3.51
N PRO A 334 -37.19 25.36 -4.28
CA PRO A 334 -37.47 24.32 -5.26
C PRO A 334 -36.30 24.16 -6.22
N VAL A 335 -35.92 22.91 -6.51
CA VAL A 335 -34.72 22.62 -7.27
C VAL A 335 -34.90 21.48 -8.28
N ILE A 336 -34.35 21.70 -9.48
CA ILE A 336 -34.12 20.67 -10.49
C ILE A 336 -32.61 20.40 -10.54
N ALA A 337 -32.24 19.15 -10.40
CA ALA A 337 -30.85 18.73 -10.50
C ALA A 337 -30.56 18.19 -11.91
N ILE A 338 -29.46 18.64 -12.52
CA ILE A 338 -28.92 18.06 -13.74
C ILE A 338 -27.76 17.14 -13.31
N SER A 339 -27.99 15.83 -13.36
CA SER A 339 -27.08 14.82 -12.82
C SER A 339 -26.07 14.40 -13.89
N PHE A 340 -24.80 14.61 -13.61
CA PHE A 340 -23.68 14.05 -14.39
C PHE A 340 -22.96 12.92 -13.63
N HIS A 341 -23.34 12.69 -12.38
CA HIS A 341 -22.73 11.71 -11.50
C HIS A 341 -23.75 11.25 -10.47
N HIS A 342 -23.73 9.98 -10.10
CA HIS A 342 -24.66 9.34 -9.15
C HIS A 342 -24.88 10.14 -7.84
N LYS A 343 -24.02 11.08 -7.48
CA LYS A 343 -24.15 11.90 -6.27
C LYS A 343 -25.42 12.75 -6.29
N CYS A 344 -25.69 13.44 -7.41
CA CYS A 344 -26.89 14.28 -7.54
C CYS A 344 -28.15 13.42 -7.56
N SER A 345 -28.20 12.37 -8.36
CA SER A 345 -29.34 11.47 -8.42
C SER A 345 -29.61 10.73 -7.11
N SER A 346 -28.53 10.40 -6.34
CA SER A 346 -28.67 9.81 -4.99
C SER A 346 -29.27 10.81 -3.99
N LEU A 347 -28.82 12.07 -4.01
CA LEU A 347 -29.38 13.14 -3.17
C LEU A 347 -30.87 13.36 -3.49
N MET A 348 -31.21 13.50 -4.78
CA MET A 348 -32.59 13.70 -5.21
C MET A 348 -33.50 12.54 -4.80
N ARG A 349 -33.00 11.31 -4.87
CA ARG A 349 -33.72 10.11 -4.41
C ARG A 349 -33.91 10.12 -2.90
N GLN A 350 -32.87 10.44 -2.14
CA GLN A 350 -32.94 10.54 -0.68
C GLN A 350 -33.97 11.57 -0.23
N MET A 351 -34.05 12.71 -0.97
CA MET A 351 -35.02 13.79 -0.72
C MET A 351 -36.41 13.51 -1.30
N LYS A 352 -36.63 12.35 -1.93
CA LYS A 352 -37.89 11.96 -2.60
C LYS A 352 -38.29 12.92 -3.73
N LEU A 353 -37.28 13.43 -4.44
CA LEU A 353 -37.41 14.39 -5.55
C LEU A 353 -36.86 13.85 -6.87
N SER A 354 -36.78 12.53 -7.03
CA SER A 354 -36.19 11.88 -8.22
C SER A 354 -36.85 12.36 -9.54
N GLU A 355 -38.11 12.76 -9.52
CA GLU A 355 -38.83 13.28 -10.67
C GLU A 355 -38.31 14.65 -11.16
N TYR A 356 -37.56 15.37 -10.35
CA TYR A 356 -36.90 16.64 -10.66
C TYR A 356 -35.37 16.45 -10.86
N CYS A 357 -34.95 15.28 -11.26
CA CYS A 357 -33.58 14.97 -11.61
C CYS A 357 -33.46 14.64 -13.10
N HIS A 358 -32.65 15.39 -13.83
CA HIS A 358 -32.41 15.23 -15.25
C HIS A 358 -30.98 14.70 -15.48
N GLU A 359 -30.82 13.68 -16.33
CA GLU A 359 -29.47 13.13 -16.59
C GLU A 359 -28.79 13.94 -17.72
N ILE A 360 -27.56 14.40 -17.53
CA ILE A 360 -26.84 15.23 -18.48
C ILE A 360 -26.67 14.59 -19.86
N HIS A 361 -26.54 13.24 -19.92
CA HIS A 361 -26.41 12.51 -21.18
C HIS A 361 -27.71 12.37 -21.97
N GLN A 362 -28.84 12.74 -21.35
CA GLN A 362 -30.18 12.71 -21.92
C GLN A 362 -30.82 14.08 -21.85
N MET A 363 -29.98 15.15 -21.95
CA MET A 363 -30.48 16.51 -21.92
C MET A 363 -31.45 16.76 -23.08
N ASP A 364 -32.63 17.16 -22.72
CA ASP A 364 -33.74 17.52 -23.59
C ASP A 364 -34.41 18.77 -23.05
N THR A 365 -34.45 19.82 -23.85
CA THR A 365 -34.98 21.12 -23.47
C THR A 365 -36.48 21.05 -23.15
N ASP A 366 -37.29 20.34 -23.95
CA ASP A 366 -38.71 20.19 -23.74
C ASP A 366 -39.02 19.43 -22.45
N GLY A 367 -38.24 18.35 -22.17
CA GLY A 367 -38.30 17.61 -20.91
C GLY A 367 -37.99 18.50 -19.71
N LEU A 368 -36.93 19.34 -19.80
CA LEU A 368 -36.55 20.28 -18.74
C LEU A 368 -37.62 21.32 -18.50
N ILE A 369 -38.20 21.93 -19.57
CA ILE A 369 -39.33 22.84 -19.48
C ILE A 369 -40.55 22.17 -18.85
N GLY A 370 -40.82 20.91 -19.24
CA GLY A 370 -41.91 20.10 -18.67
C GLY A 370 -41.77 19.88 -17.17
N GLN A 371 -40.54 19.51 -16.73
CA GLN A 371 -40.22 19.36 -15.31
C GLN A 371 -40.34 20.70 -14.56
N PHE A 372 -39.82 21.80 -15.14
CA PHE A 372 -39.91 23.12 -14.53
C PHE A 372 -41.37 23.56 -14.33
N ARG A 373 -42.24 23.44 -15.35
CA ARG A 373 -43.68 23.74 -15.24
C ARG A 373 -44.35 22.85 -14.19
N LYS A 374 -43.97 21.60 -14.08
CA LYS A 374 -44.48 20.68 -13.05
C LYS A 374 -44.02 21.12 -11.65
N LEU A 375 -42.75 21.50 -11.50
CA LEU A 375 -42.20 21.99 -10.25
C LEU A 375 -42.92 23.26 -9.80
N GLU A 376 -43.14 24.24 -10.71
CA GLU A 376 -43.83 25.46 -10.42
C GLU A 376 -45.31 25.20 -9.94
N ARG A 377 -46.04 24.32 -10.61
CA ARG A 377 -47.39 23.92 -10.18
C ARG A 377 -47.42 23.26 -8.82
N ASN A 378 -46.35 22.53 -8.47
CA ASN A 378 -46.26 21.77 -7.22
C ASN A 378 -45.35 22.45 -6.18
N ARG A 379 -45.01 23.74 -6.39
CA ARG A 379 -43.98 24.46 -5.64
C ARG A 379 -44.10 24.32 -4.13
N GLU A 380 -45.28 24.50 -3.55
CA GLU A 380 -45.49 24.40 -2.10
C GLU A 380 -45.36 22.96 -1.58
N ALA A 381 -45.74 21.95 -2.36
CA ALA A 381 -45.56 20.55 -2.01
C ALA A 381 -44.07 20.15 -2.05
N VAL A 382 -43.34 20.64 -3.07
CA VAL A 382 -41.90 20.46 -3.20
C VAL A 382 -41.16 21.10 -2.03
N LYS A 383 -41.46 22.36 -1.67
CA LYS A 383 -40.90 23.06 -0.50
C LYS A 383 -41.13 22.28 0.80
N ARG A 384 -42.34 21.74 1.04
CA ARG A 384 -42.63 20.91 2.21
C ARG A 384 -41.81 19.62 2.20
N THR A 385 -41.63 19.00 1.05
CA THR A 385 -40.80 17.77 0.89
C THR A 385 -39.35 18.06 1.16
N ILE A 386 -38.79 19.16 0.63
CA ILE A 386 -37.44 19.64 0.88
C ILE A 386 -37.22 19.88 2.39
N ALA A 387 -38.10 20.70 3.00
CA ALA A 387 -37.99 21.07 4.42
C ALA A 387 -37.97 19.80 5.32
N ARG A 388 -38.84 18.82 5.03
CA ARG A 388 -38.84 17.55 5.76
C ARG A 388 -37.52 16.79 5.57
N GLY A 389 -37.06 16.61 4.33
CA GLY A 389 -35.81 15.89 4.02
C GLY A 389 -34.58 16.57 4.63
N VAL A 390 -34.52 17.91 4.62
CA VAL A 390 -33.46 18.68 5.25
C VAL A 390 -33.45 18.51 6.78
N ASN A 391 -34.61 18.53 7.43
CA ASN A 391 -34.72 18.29 8.86
C ASN A 391 -34.30 16.86 9.25
N GLU A 392 -34.72 15.85 8.47
CA GLU A 392 -34.29 14.46 8.64
C GLU A 392 -32.75 14.34 8.47
N ALA A 393 -32.18 14.98 7.45
CA ALA A 393 -30.74 14.97 7.20
C ALA A 393 -29.95 15.67 8.32
N ARG A 394 -30.41 16.84 8.81
CA ARG A 394 -29.82 17.54 9.95
C ARG A 394 -29.83 16.69 11.21
N ALA A 395 -30.96 16.09 11.53
CA ALA A 395 -31.08 15.21 12.70
C ALA A 395 -30.12 14.02 12.61
N ALA A 396 -29.96 13.39 11.46
CA ALA A 396 -29.03 12.28 11.25
C ALA A 396 -27.56 12.71 11.37
N VAL A 397 -27.21 13.90 10.91
CA VAL A 397 -25.86 14.46 11.09
C VAL A 397 -25.62 14.83 12.55
N ASP A 398 -26.60 15.39 13.25
CA ASP A 398 -26.52 15.70 14.69
C ASP A 398 -26.32 14.44 15.51
N GLU A 399 -27.09 13.37 15.26
CA GLU A 399 -26.92 12.06 15.91
C GLU A 399 -25.50 11.51 15.67
N GLN A 400 -24.95 11.64 14.47
CA GLN A 400 -23.58 11.24 14.18
C GLN A 400 -22.56 12.03 15.01
N TYR A 401 -22.75 13.36 15.16
CA TYR A 401 -21.88 14.17 16.00
C TYR A 401 -22.01 13.82 17.49
N ASP A 402 -23.21 13.47 17.97
CA ASP A 402 -23.45 13.08 19.35
C ASP A 402 -22.72 11.77 19.70
N VAL A 403 -22.71 10.81 18.77
CA VAL A 403 -21.96 9.56 18.94
C VAL A 403 -20.46 9.78 18.92
N LEU A 404 -19.95 10.63 18.02
CA LEU A 404 -18.51 10.81 17.84
C LEU A 404 -17.87 11.76 18.85
N PHE A 405 -18.63 12.74 19.29
CA PHE A 405 -18.22 13.85 20.14
C PHE A 405 -19.24 14.08 21.28
N PRO A 406 -19.31 13.15 22.28
CA PRO A 406 -20.23 13.30 23.40
C PRO A 406 -19.96 14.58 24.19
N ASP A 407 -21.00 15.10 24.84
CA ASP A 407 -20.88 16.32 25.64
C ASP A 407 -19.87 16.13 26.79
N PRO A 408 -19.00 17.14 27.05
CA PRO A 408 -17.94 17.02 28.05
C PRO A 408 -18.45 16.90 29.51
N VAL A 409 -19.76 16.98 29.75
CA VAL A 409 -20.39 16.92 31.08
C VAL A 409 -20.79 15.49 31.47
N THR A 410 -20.84 14.55 30.52
CA THR A 410 -21.10 13.14 30.82
C THR A 410 -19.78 12.38 30.90
N ASP A 411 -19.38 12.01 32.11
CA ASP A 411 -18.29 11.07 32.39
C ASP A 411 -18.64 9.67 31.81
N VAL A 412 -18.61 9.54 30.49
CA VAL A 412 -18.69 8.25 29.81
C VAL A 412 -17.26 7.80 29.57
N SER A 413 -16.84 6.75 30.28
CA SER A 413 -15.58 6.10 30.05
C SER A 413 -15.47 5.80 28.54
N THR A 414 -14.31 6.04 27.93
CA THR A 414 -14.01 5.90 26.50
C THR A 414 -14.16 4.46 25.97
N SER A 415 -14.73 3.54 26.76
CA SER A 415 -14.97 2.13 26.46
C SER A 415 -16.32 1.82 25.79
N ASP A 416 -17.31 2.76 25.81
CA ASP A 416 -18.71 2.45 25.47
C ASP A 416 -19.21 3.01 24.14
N VAL A 417 -18.31 3.28 23.18
CA VAL A 417 -18.73 3.57 21.80
C VAL A 417 -19.12 2.26 21.13
N PRO A 418 -20.38 2.06 20.69
CA PRO A 418 -20.80 0.85 20.00
C PRO A 418 -20.00 0.71 18.69
N GLY A 419 -19.10 -0.27 18.63
CA GLY A 419 -18.24 -0.55 17.47
C GLY A 419 -16.76 -0.74 17.81
N GLY A 420 -16.33 -0.44 19.03
CA GLY A 420 -14.98 -0.69 19.51
C GLY A 420 -14.76 -2.15 19.92
N GLN A 421 -14.80 -3.08 18.99
CA GLN A 421 -14.11 -4.35 19.20
C GLN A 421 -12.61 -4.05 19.28
N ASP A 422 -11.94 -4.64 20.26
CA ASP A 422 -10.48 -4.53 20.42
C ASP A 422 -9.80 -5.07 19.14
N LEU A 423 -9.59 -4.17 18.20
CA LEU A 423 -9.02 -4.46 16.88
C LEU A 423 -7.49 -4.60 16.93
N ARG A 424 -6.89 -4.53 18.13
CA ARG A 424 -5.42 -4.58 18.29
C ARG A 424 -4.78 -5.80 17.66
N PRO A 425 -5.28 -7.04 17.82
CA PRO A 425 -4.69 -8.19 17.15
C PRO A 425 -4.90 -8.18 15.63
N GLY A 426 -6.07 -7.70 15.18
CA GLY A 426 -6.40 -7.59 13.76
C GLY A 426 -5.69 -6.43 13.04
N LEU A 427 -5.45 -5.32 13.75
CA LEU A 427 -4.77 -4.14 13.22
C LEU A 427 -3.27 -4.38 13.08
N GLU A 428 -2.62 -4.99 14.06
CA GLU A 428 -1.21 -5.40 13.95
C GLU A 428 -1.00 -6.40 12.82
N ALA A 429 -1.89 -7.37 12.67
CA ALA A 429 -1.86 -8.32 11.56
C ALA A 429 -2.17 -7.65 10.20
N ALA A 430 -3.04 -6.63 10.14
CA ALA A 430 -3.31 -5.87 8.93
C ALA A 430 -2.15 -4.93 8.57
N LEU A 431 -1.57 -4.24 9.54
CA LEU A 431 -0.37 -3.41 9.37
C LEU A 431 0.84 -4.26 8.95
N LEU A 432 1.01 -5.43 9.54
CA LEU A 432 2.03 -6.40 9.14
C LEU A 432 1.80 -6.85 7.70
N ARG A 433 0.58 -7.22 7.31
CA ARG A 433 0.24 -7.61 5.92
C ARG A 433 0.44 -6.47 4.91
N VAL A 434 0.08 -5.23 5.25
CA VAL A 434 0.30 -4.04 4.39
C VAL A 434 1.79 -3.72 4.31
N LYS A 435 2.50 -3.73 5.44
CA LYS A 435 3.94 -3.57 5.52
C LYS A 435 4.66 -4.63 4.67
N GLU A 436 4.26 -5.89 4.77
CA GLU A 436 4.81 -6.98 3.96
C GLU A 436 4.50 -6.82 2.46
N ARG A 437 3.27 -6.42 2.06
CA ARG A 437 2.94 -6.20 0.65
C ARG A 437 3.70 -5.02 0.05
N ILE A 438 3.77 -3.90 0.74
CA ILE A 438 4.57 -2.74 0.31
C ILE A 438 6.03 -3.13 0.23
N TRP A 439 6.52 -3.85 1.24
CA TRP A 439 7.87 -4.35 1.31
C TRP A 439 8.22 -5.30 0.16
N ARG A 440 7.37 -6.31 -0.10
CA ARG A 440 7.54 -7.23 -1.25
C ARG A 440 7.53 -6.50 -2.60
N ARG A 441 6.69 -5.46 -2.78
CA ARG A 441 6.69 -4.65 -4.01
C ARG A 441 7.93 -3.77 -4.14
N LEU A 442 8.40 -3.16 -3.06
CA LEU A 442 9.65 -2.39 -3.05
C LEU A 442 10.85 -3.29 -3.35
N ILE A 443 10.90 -4.49 -2.75
CA ILE A 443 11.91 -5.50 -3.07
C ILE A 443 11.84 -5.83 -4.57
N GLY A 444 10.68 -6.15 -5.11
CA GLY A 444 10.52 -6.54 -6.53
C GLY A 444 10.88 -5.43 -7.52
N VAL A 445 10.68 -4.15 -7.19
CA VAL A 445 11.13 -3.02 -8.02
C VAL A 445 12.64 -2.86 -7.94
N ASN A 446 13.21 -2.90 -6.74
CA ASN A 446 14.65 -2.79 -6.51
C ASN A 446 15.41 -3.97 -7.13
N GLU A 447 14.89 -5.18 -6.99
CA GLU A 447 15.45 -6.38 -7.61
C GLU A 447 15.49 -6.27 -9.13
N ARG A 448 14.39 -5.84 -9.76
CA ARG A 448 14.35 -5.61 -11.21
C ARG A 448 15.35 -4.54 -11.66
N MET A 449 15.50 -3.46 -10.89
CA MET A 449 16.51 -2.43 -11.16
C MET A 449 17.92 -2.99 -11.00
N TRP A 450 18.19 -3.72 -9.92
CA TRP A 450 19.47 -4.35 -9.64
C TRP A 450 19.86 -5.34 -10.73
N ARG A 451 18.96 -6.22 -11.15
CA ARG A 451 19.20 -7.21 -12.23
C ARG A 451 19.51 -6.56 -13.57
N ARG A 452 19.06 -5.32 -13.81
CA ARG A 452 19.37 -4.53 -15.01
C ARG A 452 20.71 -3.80 -14.97
N LEU A 453 21.32 -3.68 -13.79
CA LEU A 453 22.63 -3.03 -13.68
C LEU A 453 23.72 -3.96 -14.23
N PRO A 454 24.64 -3.45 -15.08
CA PRO A 454 25.82 -4.21 -15.50
C PRO A 454 26.64 -4.65 -14.29
N VAL A 455 27.30 -5.83 -14.38
CA VAL A 455 28.12 -6.38 -13.28
C VAL A 455 29.17 -5.36 -12.82
N ARG A 456 29.84 -4.67 -13.73
CA ARG A 456 30.83 -3.61 -13.41
C ARG A 456 30.25 -2.48 -12.54
N VAL A 457 28.97 -2.16 -12.69
CA VAL A 457 28.28 -1.13 -11.88
C VAL A 457 27.90 -1.68 -10.52
N ARG A 458 27.52 -2.96 -10.43
CA ARG A 458 27.22 -3.63 -9.14
C ARG A 458 28.46 -3.71 -8.25
N ASP A 459 29.66 -3.80 -8.84
CA ASP A 459 30.93 -3.88 -8.13
C ASP A 459 31.46 -2.52 -7.61
N LEU A 460 30.84 -1.41 -7.99
CA LEU A 460 31.19 -0.10 -7.46
C LEU A 460 30.89 -0.03 -5.95
N ARG A 461 31.84 0.51 -5.17
CA ARG A 461 31.73 0.59 -3.69
C ARG A 461 30.37 1.06 -3.17
N PRO A 462 29.77 2.18 -3.65
CA PRO A 462 28.50 2.65 -3.11
C PRO A 462 27.34 1.73 -3.46
N VAL A 463 27.36 1.11 -4.64
CA VAL A 463 26.30 0.17 -5.10
C VAL A 463 26.39 -1.13 -4.31
N ARG A 464 27.61 -1.63 -4.10
CA ARG A 464 27.87 -2.83 -3.30
C ARG A 464 27.49 -2.61 -1.82
N ALA A 465 27.82 -1.47 -1.23
CA ALA A 465 27.41 -1.11 0.13
C ALA A 465 25.87 -1.03 0.26
N TYR A 466 25.19 -0.57 -0.78
CA TYR A 466 23.73 -0.59 -0.86
C TYR A 466 23.21 -2.02 -0.86
N GLY A 467 23.76 -2.90 -1.70
CA GLY A 467 23.39 -4.34 -1.72
C GLY A 467 23.61 -5.00 -0.36
N ALA A 468 24.76 -4.78 0.28
CA ALA A 468 25.07 -5.34 1.59
C ALA A 468 24.06 -4.90 2.68
N ARG A 469 23.63 -3.61 2.67
CA ARG A 469 22.60 -3.12 3.60
C ARG A 469 21.24 -3.79 3.35
N TRP A 470 20.89 -4.04 2.10
CA TRP A 470 19.68 -4.76 1.75
C TRP A 470 19.75 -6.22 2.20
N HIS A 471 20.85 -6.89 1.89
CA HIS A 471 21.06 -8.29 2.28
C HIS A 471 21.02 -8.48 3.80
N ALA A 472 21.71 -7.63 4.57
CA ALA A 472 21.65 -7.65 6.03
C ALA A 472 20.22 -7.48 6.58
N ARG A 473 19.33 -6.78 5.86
CA ARG A 473 17.93 -6.63 6.25
C ARG A 473 17.08 -7.84 5.87
N VAL A 474 17.36 -8.47 4.73
CA VAL A 474 16.72 -9.73 4.32
C VAL A 474 17.10 -10.86 5.29
N CYS A 475 18.36 -10.93 5.70
CA CYS A 475 18.87 -11.92 6.64
C CYS A 475 18.34 -11.79 8.09
N ARG A 476 17.73 -10.64 8.46
CA ARG A 476 17.09 -10.46 9.79
C ARG A 476 15.71 -11.11 9.90
N GLN A 477 15.15 -11.67 8.84
CA GLN A 477 13.87 -12.37 8.90
C GLN A 477 14.04 -13.68 9.67
N GLU A 478 13.27 -13.86 10.75
CA GLU A 478 13.32 -15.08 11.58
C GLU A 478 12.52 -16.24 10.96
N ASP A 479 11.41 -15.94 10.26
CA ASP A 479 10.59 -16.94 9.55
C ASP A 479 11.11 -17.13 8.12
N ARG A 480 11.97 -18.12 7.94
CA ARG A 480 12.53 -18.51 6.64
C ARG A 480 11.89 -19.80 6.14
N GLN A 481 11.34 -19.78 4.94
CA GLN A 481 10.77 -20.99 4.33
C GLN A 481 11.88 -21.97 3.95
N MET A 482 11.70 -23.25 4.27
CA MET A 482 12.60 -24.29 3.82
C MET A 482 12.46 -24.50 2.32
N HIS A 483 13.55 -24.43 1.59
CA HIS A 483 13.66 -24.79 0.19
C HIS A 483 14.49 -26.07 0.05
N VAL A 484 13.91 -27.09 -0.56
CA VAL A 484 14.58 -28.35 -0.84
C VAL A 484 15.20 -28.27 -2.24
N GLY A 485 16.22 -27.43 -2.39
CA GLY A 485 16.95 -27.28 -3.66
C GLY A 485 18.31 -27.97 -3.57
N THR A 486 18.48 -29.12 -4.24
CA THR A 486 19.75 -29.85 -4.31
C THR A 486 20.03 -30.31 -5.73
N LEU A 487 21.31 -30.52 -6.07
CA LEU A 487 21.74 -31.09 -7.35
C LEU A 487 23.05 -31.87 -7.19
N PHE A 488 23.27 -32.88 -8.04
CA PHE A 488 24.51 -33.65 -8.05
C PHE A 488 25.70 -32.75 -8.40
N LEU A 489 26.83 -32.99 -7.71
CA LEU A 489 28.11 -32.27 -7.90
C LEU A 489 27.98 -30.75 -7.87
N ARG A 490 27.10 -30.20 -7.01
CA ARG A 490 26.71 -28.79 -6.95
C ARG A 490 27.88 -27.82 -6.85
N ASN A 491 28.89 -28.14 -6.04
CA ASN A 491 30.10 -27.31 -5.86
C ASN A 491 31.34 -28.20 -6.07
N ARG A 492 31.72 -28.40 -7.34
CA ARG A 492 32.87 -29.25 -7.71
C ARG A 492 34.19 -28.83 -7.04
N PRO A 493 34.54 -27.53 -6.88
CA PRO A 493 35.72 -27.12 -6.14
C PRO A 493 35.71 -27.58 -4.68
N ALA A 494 34.55 -27.61 -4.01
CA ALA A 494 34.45 -28.09 -2.64
C ALA A 494 34.69 -29.64 -2.57
N LEU A 495 34.13 -30.39 -3.50
CA LEU A 495 34.36 -31.80 -3.62
C LEU A 495 35.84 -32.14 -3.91
N GLU A 496 36.46 -31.36 -4.80
CA GLU A 496 37.89 -31.48 -5.09
C GLU A 496 38.76 -31.15 -3.88
N LEU A 497 38.40 -30.14 -3.07
CA LEU A 497 39.11 -29.87 -1.82
C LEU A 497 38.97 -31.06 -0.84
N MET A 498 37.75 -31.61 -0.68
CA MET A 498 37.53 -32.79 0.15
C MET A 498 38.42 -33.95 -0.30
N ARG A 499 38.50 -34.21 -1.60
CA ARG A 499 39.38 -35.25 -2.17
C ARG A 499 40.84 -35.01 -1.80
N ARG A 500 41.38 -33.77 -1.99
CA ARG A 500 42.78 -33.43 -1.65
C ARG A 500 43.10 -33.60 -0.17
N LEU A 501 42.16 -33.23 0.71
CA LEU A 501 42.35 -33.36 2.15
C LEU A 501 42.39 -34.85 2.57
N VAL A 502 41.62 -35.70 1.90
CA VAL A 502 41.57 -37.12 2.16
C VAL A 502 42.75 -37.90 1.50
N ASP A 503 43.35 -37.35 0.44
CA ASP A 503 44.55 -37.93 -0.20
C ASP A 503 45.75 -38.05 0.76
N THR A 504 45.74 -37.28 1.85
CA THR A 504 46.80 -37.31 2.88
C THR A 504 46.62 -38.44 3.91
N GLU A 505 45.50 -39.16 3.89
CA GLU A 505 45.24 -40.28 4.80
C GLU A 505 46.02 -41.54 4.41
N ASP A 506 46.38 -42.32 5.40
CA ASP A 506 47.07 -43.61 5.19
C ASP A 506 46.19 -44.58 4.38
N ALA A 507 46.84 -45.49 3.65
CA ALA A 507 46.14 -46.53 2.91
C ALA A 507 45.37 -47.45 3.86
N GLY A 508 44.09 -47.72 3.57
CA GLY A 508 43.21 -48.51 4.40
C GLY A 508 42.68 -47.82 5.65
N ALA A 509 42.91 -46.52 5.80
CA ALA A 509 42.38 -45.73 6.91
C ALA A 509 40.85 -45.73 6.92
N ARG A 510 40.26 -45.65 8.11
CA ARG A 510 38.83 -45.48 8.29
C ARG A 510 38.48 -43.99 8.43
N LEU A 511 37.65 -43.49 7.51
CA LEU A 511 37.22 -42.12 7.46
C LEU A 511 35.74 -42.00 7.92
N ARG A 512 35.49 -41.25 8.98
CA ARG A 512 34.15 -40.98 9.53
C ARG A 512 33.64 -39.65 9.00
N ILE A 513 32.50 -39.68 8.31
CA ILE A 513 31.90 -38.49 7.68
C ILE A 513 30.49 -38.29 8.23
N ALA A 514 30.13 -37.05 8.56
CA ALA A 514 28.75 -36.68 8.81
C ALA A 514 28.29 -35.63 7.80
N VAL A 515 27.15 -35.86 7.13
CA VAL A 515 26.47 -34.92 6.23
C VAL A 515 25.14 -34.54 6.88
N LEU A 516 25.02 -33.28 7.27
CA LEU A 516 23.85 -32.78 7.98
C LEU A 516 23.00 -31.89 7.05
N GLY A 517 21.66 -32.05 7.09
CA GLY A 517 20.75 -31.47 6.12
C GLY A 517 20.91 -32.11 4.74
N CYS A 518 20.99 -33.42 4.70
CA CYS A 518 21.35 -34.18 3.48
C CYS A 518 20.22 -34.25 2.43
N SER A 519 19.02 -33.80 2.76
CA SER A 519 17.86 -33.79 1.86
C SER A 519 17.63 -35.18 1.21
N ILE A 520 17.34 -35.25 -0.07
CA ILE A 520 17.13 -36.49 -0.82
C ILE A 520 18.45 -37.25 -1.12
N GLY A 521 19.57 -36.96 -0.44
CA GLY A 521 20.82 -37.70 -0.49
C GLY A 521 21.76 -37.41 -1.65
N VAL A 522 21.43 -36.44 -2.51
CA VAL A 522 22.23 -36.09 -3.69
C VAL A 522 23.65 -35.66 -3.34
N GLU A 523 23.81 -34.87 -2.26
CA GLU A 523 25.13 -34.44 -1.77
C GLU A 523 25.92 -35.59 -1.21
N VAL A 524 25.27 -36.49 -0.45
CA VAL A 524 25.88 -37.72 0.11
C VAL A 524 26.51 -38.55 -0.99
N TYR A 525 25.75 -38.82 -2.04
CA TYR A 525 26.24 -39.63 -3.16
C TYR A 525 27.32 -38.92 -4.00
N SER A 526 27.26 -37.60 -4.09
CA SER A 526 28.30 -36.76 -4.73
C SER A 526 29.64 -36.88 -3.99
N ILE A 527 29.61 -36.80 -2.65
CA ILE A 527 30.78 -36.95 -1.80
C ILE A 527 31.34 -38.36 -1.92
N LEU A 528 30.50 -39.39 -1.77
CA LEU A 528 30.93 -40.79 -1.86
C LEU A 528 31.52 -41.12 -3.23
N TRP A 529 30.91 -40.67 -4.32
CA TRP A 529 31.45 -40.84 -5.67
C TRP A 529 32.83 -40.19 -5.79
N THR A 530 32.99 -38.96 -5.32
CA THR A 530 34.26 -38.25 -5.38
C THR A 530 35.38 -38.98 -4.60
N LEU A 531 35.09 -39.41 -3.37
CA LEU A 531 36.08 -40.02 -2.51
C LEU A 531 36.40 -41.46 -2.95
N ARG A 532 35.41 -42.29 -3.18
CA ARG A 532 35.59 -43.70 -3.53
C ARG A 532 36.16 -43.93 -4.92
N SER A 533 35.92 -42.98 -5.87
CA SER A 533 36.55 -43.06 -7.20
C SER A 533 38.05 -42.75 -7.14
N SER A 534 38.47 -41.85 -6.23
CA SER A 534 39.90 -41.50 -6.10
C SER A 534 40.66 -42.34 -5.09
N ARG A 535 40.01 -42.78 -4.01
CA ARG A 535 40.59 -43.52 -2.89
C ARG A 535 39.72 -44.75 -2.55
N PRO A 536 39.69 -45.79 -3.43
CA PRO A 536 38.90 -47.00 -3.21
C PRO A 536 39.44 -47.86 -2.06
N ASP A 537 40.62 -47.57 -1.58
CA ASP A 537 41.28 -48.20 -0.45
C ASP A 537 40.77 -47.76 0.92
N LEU A 538 40.09 -46.64 1.03
CA LEU A 538 39.59 -46.10 2.30
C LEU A 538 38.26 -46.73 2.72
N GLU A 539 38.16 -47.04 4.02
CA GLU A 539 36.88 -47.45 4.62
C GLU A 539 36.06 -46.20 5.01
N VAL A 540 35.08 -45.84 4.20
CA VAL A 540 34.23 -44.66 4.46
C VAL A 540 32.97 -45.06 5.22
N ALA A 541 32.84 -44.60 6.47
CA ALA A 541 31.64 -44.70 7.29
C ALA A 541 30.94 -43.32 7.29
N LEU A 542 29.73 -43.25 6.69
CA LEU A 542 29.04 -41.96 6.50
C LEU A 542 27.68 -41.95 7.22
N HIS A 543 27.50 -40.96 8.10
CA HIS A 543 26.22 -40.61 8.70
C HIS A 543 25.54 -39.50 7.88
N ALA A 544 24.37 -39.79 7.34
CA ALA A 544 23.53 -38.83 6.61
C ALA A 544 22.29 -38.48 7.45
N VAL A 545 22.15 -37.21 7.80
CA VAL A 545 21.12 -36.73 8.73
C VAL A 545 20.25 -35.69 8.09
N ASP A 546 18.92 -35.80 8.25
CA ASP A 546 17.94 -34.77 7.88
C ASP A 546 16.76 -34.79 8.86
N VAL A 547 16.07 -33.67 8.99
CA VAL A 547 14.88 -33.54 9.86
C VAL A 547 13.64 -34.20 9.26
N SER A 548 13.55 -34.35 7.93
CA SER A 548 12.41 -34.91 7.22
C SER A 548 12.61 -36.39 6.91
N PRO A 549 11.79 -37.27 7.49
CA PRO A 549 11.80 -38.69 7.16
C PRO A 549 11.46 -38.96 5.69
N GLU A 550 10.63 -38.12 5.07
CA GLU A 550 10.18 -38.29 3.68
C GLU A 550 11.35 -38.14 2.68
N VAL A 551 12.19 -37.12 2.86
CA VAL A 551 13.37 -36.93 1.99
C VAL A 551 14.41 -38.01 2.22
N LEU A 552 14.57 -38.49 3.46
CA LEU A 552 15.46 -39.61 3.78
C LEU A 552 15.01 -40.93 3.16
N ASP A 553 13.72 -41.18 3.02
CA ASP A 553 13.20 -42.34 2.33
C ASP A 553 13.53 -42.33 0.84
N VAL A 554 13.50 -41.17 0.19
CA VAL A 554 13.98 -41.02 -1.19
C VAL A 554 15.50 -41.26 -1.25
N ALA A 555 16.24 -40.62 -0.35
CA ALA A 555 17.70 -40.77 -0.26
C ALA A 555 18.13 -42.23 -0.09
N ARG A 556 17.51 -42.97 0.83
CA ARG A 556 17.80 -44.37 1.13
C ARG A 556 17.50 -45.28 -0.05
N ARG A 557 16.40 -45.04 -0.79
CA ARG A 557 16.09 -45.79 -2.01
C ARG A 557 17.10 -45.55 -3.11
N GLY A 558 17.64 -44.31 -3.19
CA GLY A 558 18.61 -43.90 -4.19
C GLY A 558 18.09 -44.00 -5.62
N VAL A 559 16.81 -43.76 -5.84
CA VAL A 559 16.16 -43.81 -7.15
C VAL A 559 15.64 -42.43 -7.48
N TYR A 560 16.02 -41.89 -8.63
CA TYR A 560 15.68 -40.53 -9.07
C TYR A 560 15.15 -40.55 -10.49
N SER A 561 14.07 -39.80 -10.74
CA SER A 561 13.50 -39.63 -12.07
C SER A 561 14.14 -38.45 -12.80
N ARG A 562 14.24 -38.54 -14.13
CA ARG A 562 14.61 -37.38 -14.99
C ARG A 562 13.55 -36.26 -14.97
N GLU A 563 12.31 -36.62 -14.73
CA GLU A 563 11.26 -35.64 -14.49
C GLU A 563 11.40 -35.02 -13.10
N THR A 564 11.11 -33.72 -12.99
CA THR A 564 11.16 -32.99 -11.71
C THR A 564 10.27 -33.66 -10.66
N SER A 565 10.84 -34.10 -9.57
CA SER A 565 10.11 -34.64 -8.41
C SER A 565 9.25 -33.52 -7.79
N LYS A 566 8.06 -33.85 -7.27
CA LYS A 566 7.23 -32.93 -6.48
C LYS A 566 7.93 -32.41 -5.21
N LEU A 567 8.99 -33.07 -4.78
CA LEU A 567 9.77 -32.73 -3.58
C LEU A 567 10.95 -31.78 -3.88
N VAL A 568 11.39 -31.63 -5.12
CA VAL A 568 12.56 -30.82 -5.51
C VAL A 568 12.22 -30.02 -6.76
N GLU A 569 12.20 -28.69 -6.64
CA GLU A 569 11.81 -27.76 -7.71
C GLU A 569 12.86 -27.60 -8.84
N ALA A 570 14.04 -28.22 -8.72
CA ALA A 570 15.13 -28.03 -9.68
C ALA A 570 15.54 -29.37 -10.34
N PRO A 571 15.99 -29.34 -11.61
CA PRO A 571 16.56 -30.52 -12.26
C PRO A 571 17.88 -30.92 -11.57
N ILE A 572 17.87 -32.04 -10.85
CA ILE A 572 18.99 -32.51 -10.02
C ILE A 572 20.20 -33.02 -10.82
N PHE A 573 20.05 -33.26 -12.12
CA PHE A 573 21.07 -33.85 -13.00
C PHE A 573 21.82 -32.81 -13.86
N ASP A 574 21.46 -31.52 -13.81
CA ASP A 574 21.98 -30.48 -14.75
C ASP A 574 23.50 -30.31 -14.71
N ALA A 575 24.13 -30.59 -13.56
CA ALA A 575 25.56 -30.44 -13.42
C ALA A 575 26.36 -31.71 -13.85
N LEU A 576 25.68 -32.81 -14.19
CA LEU A 576 26.32 -34.07 -14.54
C LEU A 576 26.63 -34.18 -16.04
N THR A 577 27.84 -34.57 -16.37
CA THR A 577 28.20 -35.05 -17.71
C THR A 577 27.62 -36.45 -17.95
N GLU A 578 27.58 -36.88 -19.21
CA GLU A 578 27.08 -38.21 -19.55
C GLU A 578 27.93 -39.34 -18.99
N VAL A 579 29.25 -39.14 -18.84
CA VAL A 579 30.16 -40.09 -18.21
C VAL A 579 29.82 -40.25 -16.73
N GLU A 580 29.66 -39.12 -16.01
CA GLU A 580 29.33 -39.15 -14.57
C GLU A 580 27.96 -39.76 -14.32
N ARG A 581 26.99 -39.55 -15.22
CA ARG A 581 25.68 -40.21 -15.15
C ARG A 581 25.80 -41.73 -15.22
N ARG A 582 26.67 -42.24 -16.08
CA ARG A 582 26.91 -43.68 -16.19
C ARG A 582 27.71 -44.26 -14.99
N GLU A 583 28.56 -43.47 -14.39
CA GLU A 583 29.32 -43.86 -13.22
C GLU A 583 28.49 -43.86 -11.95
N LEU A 584 27.58 -42.92 -11.81
CA LEU A 584 26.74 -42.77 -10.64
C LEU A 584 25.50 -43.69 -10.67
N PHE A 585 24.93 -43.96 -11.84
CA PHE A 585 23.62 -44.58 -11.96
C PHE A 585 23.57 -45.80 -12.86
N ASP A 586 22.70 -46.73 -12.49
CA ASP A 586 22.12 -47.75 -13.36
C ASP A 586 20.74 -47.23 -13.80
N TRP A 587 20.51 -47.10 -15.13
CA TRP A 587 19.32 -46.51 -15.68
C TRP A 587 18.32 -47.53 -16.18
N GLU A 588 17.05 -47.42 -15.79
CA GLU A 588 15.89 -48.14 -16.31
C GLU A 588 14.86 -47.12 -16.80
N GLY A 589 14.79 -46.90 -18.11
CA GLY A 589 13.94 -45.85 -18.68
C GLY A 589 14.34 -44.46 -18.18
N ASP A 590 13.41 -43.77 -17.56
CA ASP A 590 13.63 -42.43 -16.99
C ASP A 590 14.06 -42.44 -15.53
N GLU A 591 14.17 -43.60 -14.90
CA GLU A 591 14.62 -43.75 -13.51
C GLU A 591 16.09 -44.17 -13.44
N GLY A 592 16.88 -43.39 -12.71
CA GLY A 592 18.28 -43.70 -12.40
C GLY A 592 18.43 -44.19 -10.96
N ARG A 593 18.93 -45.39 -10.77
CA ARG A 593 19.26 -45.94 -9.45
C ARG A 593 20.74 -45.75 -9.16
N ILE A 594 21.09 -45.17 -8.03
CA ILE A 594 22.48 -45.06 -7.55
C ILE A 594 23.10 -46.44 -7.47
N LYS A 595 24.31 -46.60 -8.01
CA LYS A 595 25.07 -47.84 -7.99
C LYS A 595 25.31 -48.39 -6.59
N ALA A 596 25.30 -49.70 -6.44
CA ALA A 596 25.35 -50.37 -5.15
C ALA A 596 26.59 -49.96 -4.31
N TRP A 597 27.76 -49.83 -4.94
CA TRP A 597 28.99 -49.44 -4.27
C TRP A 597 29.01 -48.04 -3.68
N LEU A 598 28.10 -47.17 -4.14
CA LEU A 598 27.89 -45.81 -3.58
C LEU A 598 26.89 -45.82 -2.43
N ARG A 599 25.98 -46.80 -2.37
CA ARG A 599 24.96 -46.87 -1.32
C ARG A 599 25.46 -47.63 -0.08
N ASP A 600 26.49 -48.44 -0.23
CA ASP A 600 27.05 -49.23 0.83
C ASP A 600 27.66 -48.38 1.95
N GLY A 601 27.51 -48.77 3.22
CA GLY A 601 28.08 -48.10 4.39
C GLY A 601 27.48 -46.75 4.74
N VAL A 602 26.31 -46.33 4.17
CA VAL A 602 25.61 -45.10 4.54
C VAL A 602 24.58 -45.34 5.63
N MET A 603 24.72 -44.64 6.72
CA MET A 603 23.79 -44.67 7.87
C MET A 603 22.84 -43.47 7.83
N TRP A 604 21.59 -43.70 7.44
CA TRP A 604 20.57 -42.70 7.33
C TRP A 604 19.84 -42.51 8.66
N ARG A 605 19.77 -41.24 9.17
CA ARG A 605 19.21 -40.94 10.47
C ARG A 605 18.30 -39.69 10.39
N VAL A 606 17.10 -39.79 10.96
CA VAL A 606 16.25 -38.63 11.20
C VAL A 606 16.78 -37.90 12.43
N GLY A 607 17.01 -36.58 12.33
CA GLY A 607 17.49 -35.80 13.45
C GLY A 607 17.65 -34.29 13.11
N ASP A 608 17.64 -33.46 14.15
CA ASP A 608 17.88 -32.03 14.04
C ASP A 608 19.35 -31.73 14.38
N ALA A 609 20.07 -31.11 13.45
CA ALA A 609 21.46 -30.68 13.64
C ALA A 609 21.65 -29.63 14.77
N SER A 610 20.58 -29.00 15.25
CA SER A 610 20.62 -28.12 16.43
C SER A 610 20.51 -28.87 17.75
N ASP A 611 20.15 -30.14 17.74
CA ASP A 611 20.00 -30.98 18.93
C ASP A 611 21.36 -31.52 19.46
N PRO A 612 21.80 -31.13 20.67
CA PRO A 612 23.04 -31.61 21.25
C PRO A 612 23.07 -33.14 21.46
N ASP A 613 21.92 -33.78 21.72
CA ASP A 613 21.84 -35.22 21.93
C ASP A 613 22.13 -35.99 20.63
N LEU A 614 21.69 -35.46 19.49
CA LEU A 614 22.06 -36.00 18.19
C LEU A 614 23.58 -35.94 17.98
N ILE A 615 24.20 -34.78 18.24
CA ILE A 615 25.63 -34.53 18.09
C ILE A 615 26.44 -35.56 18.95
N THR A 616 26.05 -35.73 20.21
CA THR A 616 26.66 -36.67 21.13
C THR A 616 26.54 -38.12 20.61
N SER A 617 25.38 -38.48 20.05
CA SER A 617 25.10 -39.84 19.55
C SER A 617 25.86 -40.21 18.27
N LEU A 618 26.23 -39.18 17.44
CA LEU A 618 27.05 -39.39 16.24
C LEU A 618 28.52 -39.58 16.56
N GLY A 619 28.98 -39.03 17.68
CA GLY A 619 30.39 -39.06 18.07
C GLY A 619 31.31 -38.27 17.13
N PRO A 620 32.62 -38.21 17.44
CA PRO A 620 33.55 -37.38 16.67
C PRO A 620 33.75 -37.88 15.24
N GLN A 621 33.76 -36.94 14.29
CA GLN A 621 33.87 -37.19 12.84
C GLN A 621 35.14 -36.57 12.27
N ASP A 622 35.70 -37.18 11.21
CA ASP A 622 36.89 -36.67 10.53
C ASP A 622 36.54 -35.61 9.49
N LEU A 623 35.35 -35.71 8.93
CA LEU A 623 34.80 -34.70 7.99
C LEU A 623 33.32 -34.42 8.32
N VAL A 624 32.98 -33.18 8.62
CA VAL A 624 31.59 -32.74 8.82
C VAL A 624 31.19 -31.81 7.69
N VAL A 625 30.07 -32.09 7.05
CA VAL A 625 29.51 -31.30 5.95
C VAL A 625 28.15 -30.77 6.34
N ALA A 626 28.00 -29.46 6.31
CA ALA A 626 26.80 -28.70 6.70
C ALA A 626 26.47 -27.62 5.66
N ASN A 627 25.97 -28.03 4.51
CA ASN A 627 25.78 -27.16 3.37
C ASN A 627 24.30 -26.84 3.15
N ASN A 628 24.00 -25.53 2.91
CA ASN A 628 22.75 -25.05 2.37
C ASN A 628 21.47 -25.28 3.19
N PHE A 629 21.56 -25.66 4.48
CA PHE A 629 20.40 -25.73 5.37
C PHE A 629 20.40 -24.63 6.46
N LEU A 630 21.57 -24.19 6.90
CA LEU A 630 21.70 -23.16 7.93
C LEU A 630 21.12 -21.80 7.51
N CYS A 631 21.05 -21.53 6.21
CA CYS A 631 20.41 -20.31 5.69
C CYS A 631 18.90 -20.24 5.98
N HIS A 632 18.25 -21.36 6.26
CA HIS A 632 16.84 -21.43 6.63
C HIS A 632 16.59 -21.20 8.13
N MET A 633 17.65 -21.15 8.94
CA MET A 633 17.57 -20.84 10.36
C MET A 633 17.70 -19.33 10.62
N GLY A 634 17.03 -18.83 11.65
CA GLY A 634 17.27 -17.49 12.16
C GLY A 634 18.70 -17.35 12.69
N PRO A 635 19.28 -16.13 12.75
CA PRO A 635 20.68 -15.91 13.10
C PRO A 635 21.10 -16.53 14.45
N ARG A 636 20.24 -16.52 15.45
CA ARG A 636 20.51 -17.11 16.79
C ARG A 636 20.59 -18.64 16.73
N SER A 637 19.62 -19.25 16.08
CA SER A 637 19.57 -20.71 15.91
C SER A 637 20.74 -21.21 15.06
N ALA A 638 21.08 -20.49 13.97
CA ALA A 638 22.23 -20.81 13.14
C ALA A 638 23.57 -20.72 13.89
N GLN A 639 23.75 -19.70 14.77
CA GLN A 639 24.93 -19.61 15.64
C GLN A 639 25.05 -20.80 16.60
N GLN A 640 23.95 -21.22 17.22
CA GLN A 640 23.95 -22.37 18.12
C GLN A 640 24.24 -23.66 17.39
N CYS A 641 23.60 -23.86 16.24
CA CYS A 641 23.84 -25.03 15.40
C CYS A 641 25.33 -25.11 14.96
N LEU A 642 25.93 -24.00 14.53
CA LEU A 642 27.36 -23.95 14.18
C LEU A 642 28.28 -24.35 15.34
N ARG A 643 27.99 -23.97 16.58
CA ARG A 643 28.75 -24.38 17.76
C ARG A 643 28.61 -25.88 18.03
N ASN A 644 27.41 -26.41 17.85
CA ASN A 644 27.18 -27.87 17.98
C ASN A 644 27.94 -28.63 16.90
N LEU A 645 27.92 -28.16 15.65
CA LEU A 645 28.67 -28.78 14.55
C LEU A 645 30.19 -28.82 14.79
N ALA A 646 30.75 -27.76 15.42
CA ALA A 646 32.16 -27.76 15.77
C ALA A 646 32.53 -28.86 16.77
N GLN A 647 31.65 -29.19 17.72
CA GLN A 647 31.83 -30.27 18.69
C GLN A 647 31.82 -31.67 18.03
N LEU A 648 31.18 -31.79 16.86
CA LEU A 648 31.12 -33.03 16.10
C LEU A 648 32.44 -33.33 15.36
N VAL A 649 33.26 -32.29 15.08
CA VAL A 649 34.52 -32.46 14.36
C VAL A 649 35.61 -32.94 15.29
N SER A 650 36.33 -34.02 14.94
CA SER A 650 37.50 -34.44 15.67
C SER A 650 38.59 -33.35 15.66
N PRO A 651 39.38 -33.20 16.75
CA PRO A 651 40.46 -32.21 16.79
C PRO A 651 41.44 -32.34 15.61
N GLY A 652 41.77 -31.20 14.96
CA GLY A 652 42.63 -31.17 13.78
C GLY A 652 41.94 -31.56 12.47
N ARG A 653 40.70 -31.94 12.49
CA ARG A 653 39.90 -32.39 11.34
C ARG A 653 39.02 -31.28 10.73
N TYR A 654 38.13 -31.61 9.80
CA TYR A 654 37.60 -30.63 8.83
C TYR A 654 36.11 -30.45 8.95
N LEU A 655 35.69 -29.15 8.87
CA LEU A 655 34.30 -28.71 8.78
C LEU A 655 34.07 -27.97 7.46
N PHE A 656 33.16 -28.46 6.64
CA PHE A 656 32.64 -27.77 5.46
C PHE A 656 31.27 -27.15 5.77
N VAL A 657 31.17 -25.83 5.66
CA VAL A 657 29.92 -25.11 5.95
C VAL A 657 29.68 -24.03 4.94
N SER A 658 28.59 -24.18 4.17
CA SER A 658 28.13 -23.20 3.19
C SER A 658 26.62 -22.91 3.32
N GLY A 659 26.10 -21.94 2.59
CA GLY A 659 24.68 -21.59 2.67
C GLY A 659 24.25 -21.17 4.08
N VAL A 660 25.00 -20.26 4.68
CA VAL A 660 24.73 -19.63 5.98
C VAL A 660 25.06 -18.15 5.87
N ASP A 661 24.40 -17.31 6.68
CA ASP A 661 24.73 -15.89 6.74
C ASP A 661 26.22 -15.70 7.05
N LEU A 662 26.96 -15.03 6.16
CA LEU A 662 28.41 -14.86 6.30
C LEU A 662 28.81 -14.15 7.60
N ASP A 663 28.00 -13.19 8.08
CA ASP A 663 28.23 -12.51 9.36
C ASP A 663 28.13 -13.50 10.54
N VAL A 664 27.14 -14.41 10.49
CA VAL A 664 26.95 -15.45 11.51
C VAL A 664 28.12 -16.43 11.52
N ARG A 665 28.50 -16.96 10.36
CA ARG A 665 29.61 -17.91 10.23
C ARG A 665 30.93 -17.28 10.65
N THR A 666 31.26 -16.10 10.13
CA THR A 666 32.50 -15.39 10.44
C THR A 666 32.62 -15.15 11.94
N LYS A 667 31.54 -14.71 12.58
CA LYS A 667 31.51 -14.48 14.03
C LYS A 667 31.83 -15.75 14.80
N VAL A 668 31.15 -16.87 14.52
CA VAL A 668 31.39 -18.15 15.23
C VAL A 668 32.76 -18.70 14.95
N ALA A 669 33.23 -18.62 13.70
CA ALA A 669 34.57 -19.09 13.33
C ALA A 669 35.68 -18.32 14.08
N CYS A 670 35.54 -16.97 14.21
CA CYS A 670 36.49 -16.18 14.99
C CYS A 670 36.40 -16.46 16.51
N GLU A 671 35.18 -16.61 17.05
CA GLU A 671 34.98 -16.90 18.47
C GLU A 671 35.57 -18.26 18.89
N LEU A 672 35.49 -19.25 18.00
CA LEU A 672 35.94 -20.61 18.27
C LEU A 672 37.35 -20.94 17.68
N GLY A 673 38.04 -19.95 17.11
CA GLY A 673 39.39 -20.12 16.59
C GLY A 673 39.48 -21.08 15.40
N TRP A 674 38.48 -21.16 14.53
CA TRP A 674 38.53 -22.06 13.37
C TRP A 674 39.58 -21.58 12.38
N GLU A 675 40.41 -22.47 11.89
CA GLU A 675 41.44 -22.17 10.91
C GLU A 675 40.90 -22.26 9.48
N PRO A 676 40.80 -21.15 8.74
CA PRO A 676 40.28 -21.17 7.37
C PRO A 676 41.27 -21.86 6.42
N ILE A 677 40.79 -22.81 5.60
CA ILE A 677 41.57 -23.50 4.58
C ILE A 677 41.67 -22.60 3.34
N PRO A 678 42.88 -22.18 2.91
CA PRO A 678 43.04 -21.21 1.83
C PRO A 678 42.84 -21.79 0.42
N GLU A 679 43.04 -23.11 0.26
CA GLU A 679 42.97 -23.81 -1.02
C GLU A 679 41.57 -23.74 -1.62
N LEU A 680 41.49 -23.44 -2.91
CA LEU A 680 40.24 -23.35 -3.68
C LEU A 680 39.18 -22.41 -3.07
N ARG A 681 39.55 -21.53 -2.13
CA ARG A 681 38.59 -20.63 -1.43
C ARG A 681 37.73 -19.83 -2.38
N SER A 682 38.35 -19.17 -3.35
CA SER A 682 37.60 -18.31 -4.32
C SER A 682 36.74 -19.16 -5.23
N GLU A 683 37.24 -20.29 -5.67
CA GLU A 683 36.54 -21.23 -6.56
C GLU A 683 35.35 -21.88 -5.85
N ILE A 684 35.48 -22.22 -4.57
CA ILE A 684 34.39 -22.76 -3.73
C ILE A 684 33.33 -21.67 -3.51
N HIS A 685 33.75 -20.45 -3.17
CA HIS A 685 32.86 -19.32 -2.94
C HIS A 685 32.05 -18.97 -4.21
N ASP A 686 32.68 -19.03 -5.38
CA ASP A 686 32.07 -18.72 -6.67
C ASP A 686 31.41 -19.95 -7.33
N GLY A 687 31.55 -21.13 -6.74
CA GLY A 687 31.18 -22.40 -7.34
C GLY A 687 29.67 -22.64 -7.53
N ASP A 688 28.81 -21.84 -6.91
CA ASP A 688 27.36 -21.85 -7.14
C ASP A 688 26.88 -20.53 -7.72
N ALA A 689 26.84 -20.43 -9.04
CA ALA A 689 26.43 -19.22 -9.78
C ALA A 689 24.97 -18.80 -9.48
N ARG A 690 24.08 -19.75 -9.13
CA ARG A 690 22.68 -19.46 -8.81
C ARG A 690 22.60 -18.67 -7.51
N VAL A 691 23.27 -19.10 -6.45
CA VAL A 691 23.32 -18.42 -5.14
C VAL A 691 23.94 -17.03 -5.28
N ARG A 692 24.93 -16.84 -6.18
CA ARG A 692 25.52 -15.54 -6.49
C ARG A 692 24.55 -14.59 -7.17
N SER A 693 23.68 -15.09 -8.05
CA SER A 693 22.67 -14.26 -8.74
C SER A 693 21.55 -13.78 -7.82
N ASP A 694 21.30 -14.48 -6.73
CA ASP A 694 20.23 -14.20 -5.78
C ASP A 694 20.60 -13.13 -4.72
N TRP A 695 21.89 -12.81 -4.59
CA TRP A 695 22.31 -11.69 -3.76
C TRP A 695 21.96 -10.35 -4.42
N PRO A 696 21.48 -9.34 -3.67
CA PRO A 696 21.27 -9.26 -2.22
C PRO A 696 19.83 -9.59 -1.76
N TRP A 697 18.98 -10.17 -2.62
CA TRP A 697 17.53 -10.21 -2.47
C TRP A 697 17.02 -11.43 -1.70
N GLN A 698 17.80 -12.50 -1.66
CA GLN A 698 17.44 -13.72 -0.97
C GLN A 698 18.41 -13.98 0.20
N TRP A 699 17.91 -14.59 1.29
CA TRP A 699 18.75 -14.89 2.46
C TRP A 699 19.80 -15.97 2.20
N TRP A 700 19.62 -16.79 1.17
CA TRP A 700 20.63 -17.72 0.69
C TRP A 700 21.61 -17.11 -0.33
N GLY A 701 21.34 -15.87 -0.74
CA GLY A 701 22.18 -15.18 -1.71
C GLY A 701 23.59 -14.90 -1.17
N LEU A 702 24.61 -15.23 -1.94
CA LEU A 702 25.98 -15.12 -1.53
C LEU A 702 26.62 -13.82 -2.04
N GLU A 703 27.11 -12.98 -1.13
CA GLU A 703 27.74 -11.70 -1.51
C GLU A 703 28.99 -11.91 -2.39
N PRO A 704 29.29 -11.00 -3.32
CA PRO A 704 30.52 -11.05 -4.10
C PRO A 704 31.75 -10.96 -3.20
N LEU A 705 32.83 -11.71 -3.51
CA LEU A 705 34.09 -11.71 -2.76
C LEU A 705 34.72 -10.31 -2.70
N ASP A 706 35.15 -9.86 -1.51
CA ASP A 706 35.83 -8.59 -1.27
C ASP A 706 37.13 -8.80 -0.48
N ARG A 707 38.25 -8.93 -1.18
CA ARG A 707 39.57 -9.09 -0.59
C ARG A 707 40.09 -7.89 0.19
N ARG A 708 39.39 -6.75 0.15
CA ARG A 708 39.76 -5.53 0.88
C ARG A 708 39.23 -5.51 2.31
N ARG A 709 38.36 -6.44 2.67
CA ARG A 709 37.88 -6.59 4.04
C ARG A 709 38.99 -7.20 4.92
N PRO A 710 39.14 -6.73 6.16
CA PRO A 710 40.14 -7.32 7.07
C PRO A 710 39.83 -8.79 7.43
N ASP A 711 38.55 -9.19 7.40
CA ASP A 711 38.07 -10.53 7.75
C ASP A 711 37.87 -11.44 6.51
N TRP A 712 38.33 -11.03 5.31
CA TRP A 712 37.97 -11.67 4.05
C TRP A 712 38.34 -13.15 3.99
N GLU A 713 39.45 -13.55 4.61
CA GLU A 713 39.93 -14.93 4.60
C GLU A 713 38.96 -15.87 5.32
N THR A 714 38.57 -15.53 6.52
CA THR A 714 37.58 -16.31 7.30
C THR A 714 36.18 -16.17 6.70
N ARG A 715 35.83 -14.94 6.27
CA ARG A 715 34.49 -14.64 5.76
C ARG A 715 34.11 -15.42 4.50
N TYR A 716 35.02 -15.57 3.56
CA TYR A 716 34.74 -16.20 2.28
C TYR A 716 35.21 -17.65 2.20
N THR A 717 35.73 -18.21 3.28
CA THR A 717 36.08 -19.63 3.39
C THR A 717 34.85 -20.46 3.77
N ALA A 718 34.66 -21.59 3.09
CA ALA A 718 33.62 -22.55 3.41
C ALA A 718 34.17 -23.86 4.06
N ALA A 719 35.50 -24.00 4.11
CA ALA A 719 36.18 -25.19 4.68
C ALA A 719 37.13 -24.73 5.81
N PHE A 720 37.00 -25.30 6.97
CA PHE A 720 37.81 -24.97 8.16
C PHE A 720 38.44 -26.21 8.76
N ARG A 721 39.64 -26.04 9.34
CA ARG A 721 40.22 -27.00 10.27
C ARG A 721 39.83 -26.59 11.68
N ILE A 722 39.33 -27.54 12.48
CA ILE A 722 38.99 -27.28 13.88
C ILE A 722 40.22 -27.55 14.73
N ALA A 723 40.61 -26.52 15.51
CA ALA A 723 41.83 -26.58 16.30
C ALA A 723 41.81 -27.78 17.31
N THR A 724 42.98 -28.32 17.60
CA THR A 724 43.16 -29.23 18.75
C THR A 724 43.06 -28.38 20.00
N ASP A 725 42.19 -28.74 20.96
CA ASP A 725 42.24 -28.15 22.29
C ASP A 725 43.68 -28.18 22.81
N SER A 726 44.27 -27.00 22.98
CA SER A 726 45.60 -26.83 23.54
C SER A 726 45.55 -26.83 25.07
#